data_b8256252069e00f2f5fd97eab47fbda5
#
_entry.id   b8256252069e00f2f5fd97eab47fbda5
#
_cell.length_a   1.000
_cell.length_b   1.000
_cell.length_c   1.000
_cell.angle_alpha   90.00
_cell.angle_beta   90.00
_cell.angle_gamma   90.00
#
_symmetry.space_group_name_H-M   'P 1'
#
loop_
_entity.id
_entity.type
_entity.pdbx_description
1 polymer ?
#
loop_
_entity_poly.entity_id
_entity_poly.type
_entity_poly.pdbx_seq_one_letter_code
_entity_poly.pdbx_strand_id
1 'polypeptide(L)'
;MANNTRDFSYRHIGLKDSDVNNILHDLGYKDMETFLKDLMPESIYDKTDITLPDALDEASALKKLKSISKKNKVYKSYIGQGFYNCHVPSVIKRNVFENPGWYTSYTPYQPEIAQGRLEALMNYQTMIADLTAMDISNASLLDEPTAAAEAMMLAHRVSKSKSNKFFIHEKCFNQTISIIQSRAKPLNIEIEIGQEMSKSEEYFGCYYQYPAADGSIEDISVYAEQIHSQNGLFIVGTDLLAITLIQAPGEFGADIVVGSSQRFGVPMGFGGPHAGFIAVKDQYKRSLPGRLIGLTQDQQGRQCYRLALQTREQDIRREKATSNICTAQALLAIMSSFYAIYHGPSGLKEIATRVNSLTNNLAEKLLKKGYKIKNKSFFDTLVVEVANADEIHQKAYANKINLRNISPTEVGISLDDTTTDIDIEDVLNIFDDQTKGNDDKLEPWAKSLNRKSEFLTHEIFNSHHSETQILRYIRSLADKDIALDRSMIPLGSCTMKLNATSEMIPVGWNGFANIHPHAPLDQVEGYLEIISDLENWLSEITGYKAISLQPNAGSQGEYAGLLAIDSYHKSKDDGHRNICLIPESAHGTNPASAQMVGYEVVVIDCDSNGDIDMDDLKEKADKHASNLAAMMITYPSTHGVFEEKVKDVCSLIHSHGGFVYIDGANFNAMVGMCYPGKFGGDVSHLNLHKTFCIPHGGGGPGVGPIGVVEELKEFLPEDPLQMTGKGYSISGSNFGSASILPISWMYIAMMGQNSLRRATQVAILSTNYIAKRLKDHFNI
;
A
#
# COMPACT_ATOMS: atom_id res chain seq x y z
N MET A 1 17.07 -40.28 -4.61
CA MET A 1 17.59 -39.11 -3.88
C MET A 1 17.32 -39.32 -2.41
N ALA A 2 18.31 -39.18 -1.55
CA ALA A 2 18.09 -39.29 -0.10
C ALA A 2 17.14 -38.18 0.33
N ASN A 3 16.03 -38.52 1.00
CA ASN A 3 15.09 -37.57 1.54
C ASN A 3 15.82 -36.63 2.51
N ASN A 4 16.17 -35.44 2.07
CA ASN A 4 16.80 -34.46 2.92
C ASN A 4 15.72 -33.83 3.81
N THR A 5 15.52 -34.38 5.02
CA THR A 5 14.55 -33.92 6.00
C THR A 5 14.77 -32.48 6.46
N ARG A 6 15.83 -31.81 5.99
CA ARG A 6 16.14 -30.40 6.23
C ARG A 6 15.63 -29.47 5.12
N ASP A 7 15.18 -30.04 4.00
CA ASP A 7 14.61 -29.26 2.89
C ASP A 7 13.31 -28.58 3.34
N PHE A 8 13.24 -27.27 3.18
CA PHE A 8 12.10 -26.46 3.58
C PHE A 8 10.80 -26.89 2.89
N SER A 9 10.88 -27.30 1.62
CA SER A 9 9.71 -27.74 0.85
C SER A 9 8.93 -28.88 1.49
N TYR A 10 9.61 -29.82 2.14
CA TYR A 10 8.97 -30.92 2.86
C TYR A 10 8.17 -30.47 4.10
N ARG A 11 8.48 -29.29 4.63
CA ARG A 11 7.78 -28.72 5.78
C ARG A 11 6.68 -27.75 5.35
N HIS A 12 6.78 -27.22 4.13
CA HIS A 12 5.88 -26.19 3.61
C HIS A 12 4.80 -26.78 2.70
N ILE A 13 5.15 -27.69 1.79
CA ILE A 13 4.20 -28.40 0.91
C ILE A 13 3.63 -29.60 1.69
N GLY A 14 2.33 -29.61 1.95
CA GLY A 14 1.71 -30.58 2.86
C GLY A 14 1.70 -32.02 2.36
N LEU A 15 1.59 -32.27 1.03
CA LEU A 15 1.50 -33.60 0.46
C LEU A 15 2.87 -34.27 0.30
N LYS A 16 2.96 -35.53 0.74
CA LYS A 16 4.12 -36.42 0.49
C LYS A 16 4.03 -37.03 -0.91
N ASP A 17 5.16 -37.58 -1.40
CA ASP A 17 5.18 -38.24 -2.70
C ASP A 17 4.20 -39.40 -2.80
N SER A 18 4.00 -40.17 -1.70
CA SER A 18 2.98 -41.21 -1.62
C SER A 18 1.57 -40.67 -1.82
N ASP A 19 1.26 -39.52 -1.23
CA ASP A 19 -0.06 -38.92 -1.31
C ASP A 19 -0.31 -38.39 -2.74
N VAL A 20 0.70 -37.75 -3.33
CA VAL A 20 0.65 -37.28 -4.72
C VAL A 20 0.39 -38.46 -5.69
N ASN A 21 1.13 -39.59 -5.52
CA ASN A 21 0.93 -40.76 -6.37
C ASN A 21 -0.46 -41.41 -6.18
N ASN A 22 -0.97 -41.48 -4.97
CA ASN A 22 -2.32 -41.98 -4.71
C ASN A 22 -3.39 -41.10 -5.35
N ILE A 23 -3.26 -39.77 -5.23
CA ILE A 23 -4.19 -38.81 -5.83
C ILE A 23 -4.15 -38.91 -7.36
N LEU A 24 -2.96 -39.01 -7.97
CA LEU A 24 -2.82 -39.19 -9.43
C LEU A 24 -3.50 -40.48 -9.88
N HIS A 25 -3.28 -41.59 -9.18
CA HIS A 25 -3.94 -42.85 -9.45
C HIS A 25 -5.47 -42.72 -9.33
N ASP A 26 -5.97 -42.10 -8.27
CA ASP A 26 -7.41 -41.87 -8.09
C ASP A 26 -8.00 -41.00 -9.20
N LEU A 27 -7.24 -40.03 -9.73
CA LEU A 27 -7.64 -39.22 -10.87
C LEU A 27 -7.56 -39.98 -12.22
N GLY A 28 -6.84 -41.10 -12.28
CA GLY A 28 -6.66 -41.93 -13.50
C GLY A 28 -5.36 -41.64 -14.26
N TYR A 29 -4.41 -40.95 -13.63
CA TYR A 29 -3.11 -40.62 -14.26
C TYR A 29 -1.98 -41.47 -13.66
N LYS A 30 -0.99 -41.82 -14.49
CA LYS A 30 0.16 -42.59 -14.06
C LYS A 30 1.22 -41.73 -13.34
N ASP A 31 1.33 -40.45 -13.72
CA ASP A 31 2.32 -39.51 -13.20
C ASP A 31 1.88 -38.07 -13.40
N MET A 32 2.57 -37.14 -12.73
CA MET A 32 2.32 -35.69 -12.75
C MET A 32 2.45 -35.09 -14.16
N GLU A 33 3.38 -35.58 -14.97
CA GLU A 33 3.61 -35.05 -16.29
C GLU A 33 2.41 -35.35 -17.24
N THR A 34 1.89 -36.57 -17.18
CA THR A 34 0.71 -36.97 -17.95
C THR A 34 -0.52 -36.14 -17.50
N PHE A 35 -0.70 -35.95 -16.19
CA PHE A 35 -1.78 -35.15 -15.66
C PHE A 35 -1.72 -33.70 -16.16
N LEU A 36 -0.55 -33.05 -16.07
CA LEU A 36 -0.41 -31.64 -16.48
C LEU A 36 -0.52 -31.42 -17.98
N LYS A 37 -0.07 -32.41 -18.81
CA LYS A 37 -0.24 -32.35 -20.25
C LYS A 37 -1.69 -32.43 -20.69
N ASP A 38 -2.54 -33.11 -19.92
CA ASP A 38 -3.96 -33.22 -20.19
C ASP A 38 -4.75 -31.99 -19.78
N LEU A 39 -4.22 -31.28 -18.77
CA LEU A 39 -4.90 -30.12 -18.15
C LEU A 39 -4.49 -28.78 -18.76
N MET A 40 -3.21 -28.61 -19.08
CA MET A 40 -2.67 -27.34 -19.53
C MET A 40 -2.63 -27.22 -21.04
N PRO A 41 -3.02 -26.09 -21.64
CA PRO A 41 -2.89 -25.87 -23.08
C PRO A 41 -1.45 -26.07 -23.54
N GLU A 42 -1.26 -26.92 -24.56
CA GLU A 42 0.07 -27.26 -25.12
C GLU A 42 0.82 -26.00 -25.59
N SER A 43 0.07 -25.03 -26.10
CA SER A 43 0.60 -23.76 -26.60
C SER A 43 1.38 -22.93 -25.58
N ILE A 44 1.06 -23.06 -24.27
CA ILE A 44 1.66 -22.25 -23.19
C ILE A 44 2.48 -23.07 -22.20
N TYR A 45 2.28 -24.40 -22.15
CA TYR A 45 3.00 -25.26 -21.22
C TYR A 45 4.49 -25.26 -21.53
N ASP A 46 5.29 -24.62 -20.69
CA ASP A 46 6.74 -24.47 -20.85
C ASP A 46 7.47 -25.23 -19.74
N LYS A 47 8.29 -26.19 -20.15
CA LYS A 47 9.10 -27.03 -19.24
C LYS A 47 10.48 -26.43 -18.94
N THR A 48 10.79 -25.26 -19.48
CA THR A 48 12.06 -24.59 -19.26
C THR A 48 12.27 -24.38 -17.76
N ASP A 49 13.46 -24.66 -17.28
CA ASP A 49 13.79 -24.41 -15.89
C ASP A 49 13.89 -22.91 -15.64
N ILE A 50 13.38 -22.49 -14.48
CA ILE A 50 13.53 -21.11 -14.00
C ILE A 50 14.97 -20.98 -13.48
N THR A 51 15.67 -19.92 -13.86
CA THR A 51 17.03 -19.68 -13.35
C THR A 51 16.97 -18.99 -11.98
N LEU A 52 16.89 -19.78 -10.92
CA LEU A 52 16.91 -19.30 -9.54
C LEU A 52 18.10 -19.91 -8.77
N PRO A 53 18.54 -19.24 -7.68
CA PRO A 53 19.53 -19.84 -6.78
C PRO A 53 19.06 -21.19 -6.21
N ASP A 54 20.02 -22.04 -5.84
CA ASP A 54 19.74 -23.28 -5.13
C ASP A 54 18.97 -22.99 -3.84
N ALA A 55 18.03 -23.90 -3.50
CA ALA A 55 17.21 -23.78 -2.31
C ALA A 55 18.09 -23.78 -1.03
N LEU A 56 17.84 -22.82 -0.16
CA LEU A 56 18.51 -22.73 1.14
C LEU A 56 17.66 -23.44 2.22
N ASP A 57 18.32 -24.07 3.17
CA ASP A 57 17.64 -24.44 4.41
C ASP A 57 17.31 -23.19 5.25
N GLU A 58 16.38 -23.33 6.19
CA GLU A 58 15.90 -22.24 7.05
C GLU A 58 17.02 -21.46 7.75
N ALA A 59 17.99 -22.19 8.33
CA ALA A 59 19.10 -21.57 9.07
C ALA A 59 20.04 -20.80 8.15
N SER A 60 20.33 -21.34 6.96
CA SER A 60 21.15 -20.71 5.94
C SER A 60 20.48 -19.48 5.35
N ALA A 61 19.17 -19.53 5.08
CA ALA A 61 18.39 -18.41 4.58
C ALA A 61 18.35 -17.25 5.60
N LEU A 62 18.05 -17.54 6.87
CA LEU A 62 18.07 -16.54 7.94
C LEU A 62 19.46 -15.93 8.12
N LYS A 63 20.53 -16.75 8.06
CA LYS A 63 21.90 -16.25 8.15
C LYS A 63 22.26 -15.33 7.00
N LYS A 64 21.89 -15.70 5.77
CA LYS A 64 22.13 -14.89 4.56
C LYS A 64 21.36 -13.57 4.66
N LEU A 65 20.06 -13.62 4.94
CA LEU A 65 19.24 -12.42 5.06
C LEU A 65 19.71 -11.51 6.21
N LYS A 66 20.19 -12.10 7.33
CA LYS A 66 20.78 -11.31 8.42
C LYS A 66 22.06 -10.60 8.00
N SER A 67 22.88 -11.21 7.12
CA SER A 67 24.06 -10.55 6.57
C SER A 67 23.68 -9.40 5.64
N ILE A 68 22.64 -9.55 4.83
CA ILE A 68 22.08 -8.49 3.97
C ILE A 68 21.53 -7.35 4.83
N SER A 69 20.73 -7.65 5.84
CA SER A 69 20.17 -6.65 6.78
C SER A 69 21.26 -5.79 7.45
N LYS A 70 22.45 -6.35 7.69
CA LYS A 70 23.59 -5.62 8.29
C LYS A 70 24.28 -4.65 7.32
N LYS A 71 24.02 -4.72 6.02
CA LYS A 71 24.50 -3.73 5.04
C LYS A 71 23.72 -2.43 5.17
N ASN A 72 22.50 -2.48 5.69
CA ASN A 72 21.74 -1.29 6.02
C ASN A 72 22.33 -0.60 7.25
N LYS A 73 22.53 0.71 7.15
CA LYS A 73 23.03 1.56 8.23
C LYS A 73 21.87 2.28 8.89
N VAL A 74 21.44 1.82 10.05
CA VAL A 74 20.34 2.45 10.80
C VAL A 74 20.87 3.69 11.50
N TYR A 75 20.66 4.85 10.89
CA TYR A 75 20.97 6.15 11.47
C TYR A 75 19.74 6.75 12.15
N LYS A 76 19.92 7.62 13.13
CA LYS A 76 18.82 8.41 13.70
C LYS A 76 18.28 9.34 12.63
N SER A 77 16.99 9.22 12.34
CA SER A 77 16.36 9.99 11.28
C SER A 77 15.51 11.12 11.84
N TYR A 78 15.84 12.34 11.47
CA TYR A 78 15.08 13.56 11.69
C TYR A 78 14.62 14.17 10.35
N ILE A 79 14.43 13.35 9.35
CA ILE A 79 13.95 13.76 8.02
C ILE A 79 12.47 14.16 8.07
N GLY A 80 11.66 13.41 8.81
CA GLY A 80 10.21 13.64 8.92
C GLY A 80 9.50 13.38 7.61
N GLN A 81 8.87 14.39 7.06
CA GLN A 81 8.19 14.33 5.74
C GLN A 81 7.13 13.23 5.67
N GLY A 82 6.34 13.11 6.75
CA GLY A 82 5.26 12.11 6.87
C GLY A 82 5.68 10.74 7.39
N PHE A 83 6.97 10.53 7.70
CA PHE A 83 7.51 9.28 8.26
C PHE A 83 8.30 9.58 9.53
N TYR A 84 7.92 8.93 10.63
CA TYR A 84 8.48 9.20 11.97
C TYR A 84 8.76 7.91 12.71
N ASN A 85 9.83 7.87 13.51
CA ASN A 85 9.99 6.79 14.45
C ASN A 85 8.92 6.87 15.55
N CYS A 86 8.54 5.72 16.07
CA CYS A 86 7.63 5.60 17.19
C CYS A 86 7.97 4.38 18.06
N HIS A 87 7.59 4.45 19.31
CA HIS A 87 7.65 3.30 20.19
C HIS A 87 6.47 2.37 19.90
N VAL A 88 6.77 1.15 19.44
CA VAL A 88 5.76 0.10 19.29
C VAL A 88 5.59 -0.60 20.63
N PRO A 89 4.45 -0.51 21.32
CA PRO A 89 4.24 -1.22 22.58
C PRO A 89 4.48 -2.73 22.40
N SER A 90 5.30 -3.32 23.27
CA SER A 90 5.70 -4.74 23.14
C SER A 90 4.51 -5.70 23.12
N VAL A 91 3.45 -5.38 23.86
CA VAL A 91 2.22 -6.15 23.91
C VAL A 91 1.49 -6.15 22.55
N ILE A 92 1.50 -5.04 21.82
CA ILE A 92 0.91 -4.94 20.48
C ILE A 92 1.82 -5.63 19.47
N LYS A 93 3.13 -5.38 19.50
CA LYS A 93 4.09 -6.01 18.60
C LYS A 93 3.97 -7.54 18.64
N ARG A 94 4.05 -8.14 19.83
CA ARG A 94 4.02 -9.59 19.98
C ARG A 94 2.64 -10.19 19.68
N ASN A 95 1.55 -9.56 20.13
CA ASN A 95 0.23 -10.18 20.11
C ASN A 95 -0.63 -9.78 18.91
N VAL A 96 -0.16 -8.85 18.07
CA VAL A 96 -0.82 -8.46 16.81
C VAL A 96 0.15 -8.64 15.64
N PHE A 97 1.25 -7.88 15.59
CA PHE A 97 2.15 -7.85 14.44
C PHE A 97 2.86 -9.20 14.21
N GLU A 98 3.31 -9.84 15.27
CA GLU A 98 4.01 -11.16 15.22
C GLU A 98 3.05 -12.35 15.42
N ASN A 99 1.75 -12.12 15.55
CA ASN A 99 0.77 -13.15 15.87
C ASN A 99 0.06 -13.66 14.60
N PRO A 100 0.22 -14.95 14.23
CA PRO A 100 -0.42 -15.52 13.04
C PRO A 100 -1.95 -15.49 13.10
N GLY A 101 -2.56 -15.43 14.28
CA GLY A 101 -3.99 -15.22 14.43
C GLY A 101 -4.48 -13.90 13.85
N TRP A 102 -3.62 -12.89 13.75
CA TRP A 102 -3.91 -11.58 13.16
C TRP A 102 -3.38 -11.44 11.75
N TYR A 103 -2.10 -11.75 11.48
CA TYR A 103 -1.50 -11.46 10.18
C TYR A 103 -1.89 -12.46 9.09
N THR A 104 -2.27 -13.70 9.40
CA THR A 104 -2.68 -14.68 8.39
C THR A 104 -4.11 -14.55 7.91
N SER A 105 -4.90 -13.72 8.54
CA SER A 105 -6.31 -13.52 8.20
C SER A 105 -6.48 -12.82 6.84
N TYR A 106 -7.55 -13.16 6.13
CA TYR A 106 -7.90 -12.54 4.85
C TYR A 106 -8.76 -11.28 5.05
N THR A 107 -9.03 -10.56 3.96
CA THR A 107 -10.00 -9.47 3.95
C THR A 107 -11.33 -9.95 4.53
N PRO A 108 -11.95 -9.21 5.46
CA PRO A 108 -13.15 -9.65 6.18
C PRO A 108 -14.43 -9.53 5.32
N TYR A 109 -14.49 -10.24 4.18
CA TYR A 109 -15.67 -10.29 3.32
C TYR A 109 -16.85 -11.00 3.98
N GLN A 110 -16.58 -11.99 4.83
CA GLN A 110 -17.56 -12.78 5.55
C GLN A 110 -17.60 -12.31 7.01
N PRO A 111 -18.59 -11.49 7.38
CA PRO A 111 -18.70 -10.97 8.75
C PRO A 111 -18.79 -12.04 9.81
N GLU A 112 -19.38 -13.19 9.47
CA GLU A 112 -19.62 -14.31 10.38
C GLU A 112 -18.34 -14.88 10.98
N ILE A 113 -17.23 -14.79 10.25
CA ILE A 113 -15.92 -15.34 10.66
C ILE A 113 -14.87 -14.26 10.92
N ALA A 114 -15.26 -12.99 11.00
CA ALA A 114 -14.35 -11.84 11.06
C ALA A 114 -14.81 -10.77 12.06
N GLN A 115 -15.60 -11.13 13.07
CA GLN A 115 -16.20 -10.16 14.00
C GLN A 115 -15.16 -9.41 14.82
N GLY A 116 -14.07 -10.05 15.21
CA GLY A 116 -12.99 -9.39 15.97
C GLY A 116 -12.22 -8.38 15.15
N ARG A 117 -11.87 -8.71 13.90
CA ARG A 117 -11.21 -7.77 12.98
C ARG A 117 -12.12 -6.60 12.61
N LEU A 118 -13.40 -6.87 12.38
CA LEU A 118 -14.37 -5.82 12.08
C LEU A 118 -14.56 -4.87 13.27
N GLU A 119 -14.55 -5.36 14.50
CA GLU A 119 -14.57 -4.54 15.70
C GLU A 119 -13.29 -3.69 15.80
N ALA A 120 -12.11 -4.27 15.60
CA ALA A 120 -10.85 -3.54 15.60
C ALA A 120 -10.78 -2.45 14.51
N LEU A 121 -11.32 -2.72 13.31
CA LEU A 121 -11.42 -1.73 12.23
C LEU A 121 -12.48 -0.66 12.51
N MET A 122 -13.58 -0.99 13.21
CA MET A 122 -14.53 0.00 13.69
C MET A 122 -13.87 0.95 14.71
N ASN A 123 -13.04 0.41 15.61
CA ASN A 123 -12.26 1.23 16.55
C ASN A 123 -11.31 2.17 15.79
N TYR A 124 -10.69 1.70 14.71
CA TYR A 124 -9.86 2.54 13.84
C TYR A 124 -10.66 3.67 13.21
N GLN A 125 -11.82 3.38 12.61
CA GLN A 125 -12.70 4.41 12.02
C GLN A 125 -13.11 5.46 13.04
N THR A 126 -13.50 5.01 14.24
CA THR A 126 -13.89 5.89 15.34
C THR A 126 -12.71 6.77 15.77
N MET A 127 -11.52 6.17 15.90
CA MET A 127 -10.29 6.91 16.24
C MET A 127 -10.01 8.04 15.25
N ILE A 128 -10.04 7.73 13.96
CA ILE A 128 -9.73 8.71 12.91
C ILE A 128 -10.80 9.81 12.86
N ALA A 129 -12.08 9.45 12.84
CA ALA A 129 -13.17 10.42 12.80
C ALA A 129 -13.10 11.40 14.01
N ASP A 130 -12.87 10.85 15.20
CA ASP A 130 -12.83 11.61 16.44
C ASP A 130 -11.61 12.54 16.52
N LEU A 131 -10.42 12.04 16.16
CA LEU A 131 -9.20 12.85 16.12
C LEU A 131 -9.29 13.99 15.11
N THR A 132 -9.82 13.72 13.92
CA THR A 132 -9.91 14.69 12.82
C THR A 132 -11.11 15.63 12.92
N ALA A 133 -12.02 15.39 13.89
CA ALA A 133 -13.31 16.07 14.03
C ALA A 133 -14.17 15.96 12.75
N MET A 134 -14.16 14.79 12.11
CA MET A 134 -14.96 14.48 10.95
C MET A 134 -16.10 13.51 11.30
N ASP A 135 -17.15 13.47 10.48
CA ASP A 135 -18.34 12.66 10.79
C ASP A 135 -18.10 11.16 10.58
N ILE A 136 -17.28 10.77 9.60
CA ILE A 136 -17.07 9.37 9.25
C ILE A 136 -15.69 9.16 8.60
N SER A 137 -15.05 8.04 8.91
CA SER A 137 -13.81 7.58 8.30
C SER A 137 -13.97 6.20 7.68
N ASN A 138 -13.15 5.88 6.68
CA ASN A 138 -13.01 4.51 6.16
C ASN A 138 -12.17 3.63 7.08
N ALA A 139 -12.14 2.33 6.79
CA ALA A 139 -11.37 1.36 7.58
C ALA A 139 -9.85 1.46 7.36
N SER A 140 -9.38 1.79 6.16
CA SER A 140 -8.00 2.21 5.80
C SER A 140 -7.86 2.43 4.30
N LEU A 141 -6.76 3.07 3.90
CA LEU A 141 -6.25 3.14 2.53
C LEU A 141 -4.80 2.63 2.48
N LEU A 142 -4.11 2.83 1.35
CA LEU A 142 -2.80 2.23 1.08
C LEU A 142 -1.64 3.03 1.68
N ASP A 143 -1.67 4.36 1.55
CA ASP A 143 -0.76 5.32 2.19
C ASP A 143 -1.38 6.73 2.15
N GLU A 144 -0.73 7.73 2.76
CA GLU A 144 -1.21 9.12 2.79
C GLU A 144 -1.28 9.75 1.39
N PRO A 145 -0.24 9.66 0.52
CA PRO A 145 -0.31 10.29 -0.81
C PRO A 145 -1.40 9.70 -1.70
N THR A 146 -1.62 8.39 -1.67
CA THR A 146 -2.76 7.76 -2.37
C THR A 146 -4.10 8.18 -1.77
N ALA A 147 -4.19 8.35 -0.46
CA ALA A 147 -5.40 8.88 0.17
C ALA A 147 -5.70 10.32 -0.28
N ALA A 148 -4.67 11.16 -0.44
CA ALA A 148 -4.82 12.52 -0.96
C ALA A 148 -5.29 12.53 -2.43
N ALA A 149 -4.74 11.64 -3.27
CA ALA A 149 -5.19 11.49 -4.65
C ALA A 149 -6.65 10.97 -4.74
N GLU A 150 -7.04 10.02 -3.89
CA GLU A 150 -8.43 9.56 -3.79
C GLU A 150 -9.37 10.68 -3.31
N ALA A 151 -8.91 11.55 -2.39
CA ALA A 151 -9.65 12.71 -1.92
C ALA A 151 -9.87 13.74 -3.04
N MET A 152 -8.85 14.02 -3.86
CA MET A 152 -9.00 14.85 -5.06
C MET A 152 -10.06 14.26 -6.01
N MET A 153 -9.99 12.95 -6.28
CA MET A 153 -10.96 12.27 -7.14
C MET A 153 -12.37 12.27 -6.57
N LEU A 154 -12.51 12.16 -5.24
CA LEU A 154 -13.80 12.32 -4.57
C LEU A 154 -14.32 13.74 -4.77
N ALA A 155 -13.49 14.76 -4.50
CA ALA A 155 -13.85 16.16 -4.69
C ALA A 155 -14.28 16.46 -6.13
N HIS A 156 -13.54 15.97 -7.14
CA HIS A 156 -13.87 16.11 -8.55
C HIS A 156 -15.28 15.59 -8.90
N ARG A 157 -15.67 14.45 -8.30
CA ARG A 157 -17.01 13.85 -8.56
C ARG A 157 -18.16 14.54 -7.87
N VAL A 158 -17.94 15.10 -6.66
CA VAL A 158 -19.06 15.60 -5.82
C VAL A 158 -19.12 17.11 -5.73
N SER A 159 -18.09 17.82 -6.16
CA SER A 159 -18.06 19.28 -6.22
C SER A 159 -19.19 19.80 -7.11
N LYS A 160 -19.74 20.94 -6.73
CA LYS A 160 -20.71 21.67 -7.53
C LYS A 160 -20.04 22.74 -8.41
N SER A 161 -18.74 22.97 -8.25
CA SER A 161 -17.96 23.79 -9.16
C SER A 161 -17.88 23.11 -10.54
N LYS A 162 -17.90 23.91 -11.60
CA LYS A 162 -17.74 23.44 -12.99
C LYS A 162 -16.29 23.45 -13.44
N SER A 163 -15.39 23.92 -12.59
CA SER A 163 -13.96 23.97 -12.88
C SER A 163 -13.36 22.56 -12.96
N ASN A 164 -12.33 22.39 -13.79
CA ASN A 164 -11.49 21.20 -13.84
C ASN A 164 -10.11 21.45 -13.19
N LYS A 165 -9.99 22.55 -12.42
CA LYS A 165 -8.74 22.92 -11.73
C LYS A 165 -8.78 22.50 -10.28
N PHE A 166 -7.64 22.00 -9.80
CA PHE A 166 -7.39 21.64 -8.41
C PHE A 166 -6.17 22.39 -7.89
N PHE A 167 -6.30 23.03 -6.73
CA PHE A 167 -5.21 23.76 -6.11
C PHE A 167 -4.49 22.92 -5.05
N ILE A 168 -3.16 22.97 -5.03
CA ILE A 168 -2.32 22.36 -4.00
C ILE A 168 -1.45 23.45 -3.39
N HIS A 169 -1.49 23.60 -2.07
CA HIS A 169 -0.60 24.53 -1.39
C HIS A 169 0.85 24.05 -1.47
N GLU A 170 1.81 24.94 -1.77
CA GLU A 170 3.22 24.56 -2.00
C GLU A 170 3.91 23.93 -0.79
N LYS A 171 3.42 24.20 0.44
CA LYS A 171 3.92 23.60 1.68
C LYS A 171 3.34 22.22 1.99
N CYS A 172 2.95 21.46 0.98
CA CYS A 172 2.57 20.04 1.10
C CYS A 172 3.78 19.14 0.95
N PHE A 173 3.69 17.88 1.36
CA PHE A 173 4.75 16.91 1.13
C PHE A 173 4.95 16.65 -0.37
N ASN A 174 6.20 16.65 -0.83
CA ASN A 174 6.54 16.50 -2.25
C ASN A 174 6.00 15.19 -2.84
N GLN A 175 6.12 14.08 -2.10
CA GLN A 175 5.57 12.79 -2.55
C GLN A 175 4.04 12.84 -2.70
N THR A 176 3.33 13.58 -1.85
CA THR A 176 1.89 13.74 -1.95
C THR A 176 1.51 14.56 -3.18
N ILE A 177 2.23 15.66 -3.44
CA ILE A 177 2.07 16.46 -4.65
C ILE A 177 2.28 15.58 -5.90
N SER A 178 3.34 14.79 -5.94
CA SER A 178 3.67 13.91 -7.08
C SER A 178 2.59 12.87 -7.36
N ILE A 179 2.01 12.26 -6.32
CA ILE A 179 0.95 11.25 -6.49
C ILE A 179 -0.37 11.91 -6.94
N ILE A 180 -0.71 13.09 -6.41
CA ILE A 180 -1.89 13.86 -6.88
C ILE A 180 -1.72 14.21 -8.36
N GLN A 181 -0.54 14.70 -8.78
CA GLN A 181 -0.25 15.03 -10.19
C GLN A 181 -0.32 13.79 -11.08
N SER A 182 0.25 12.65 -10.63
CA SER A 182 0.20 11.38 -11.36
C SER A 182 -1.24 10.90 -11.57
N ARG A 183 -2.11 11.09 -10.58
CA ARG A 183 -3.54 10.74 -10.66
C ARG A 183 -4.33 11.72 -11.53
N ALA A 184 -3.97 13.00 -11.54
CA ALA A 184 -4.66 14.04 -12.30
C ALA A 184 -4.38 13.96 -13.81
N LYS A 185 -3.12 13.65 -14.18
CA LYS A 185 -2.61 13.70 -15.56
C LYS A 185 -3.44 12.91 -16.58
N PRO A 186 -3.77 11.61 -16.37
CA PRO A 186 -4.52 10.84 -17.37
C PRO A 186 -5.99 11.31 -17.54
N LEU A 187 -6.52 12.02 -16.55
CA LEU A 187 -7.89 12.55 -16.56
C LEU A 187 -7.97 14.01 -16.97
N ASN A 188 -6.85 14.59 -17.42
CA ASN A 188 -6.73 15.98 -17.82
C ASN A 188 -7.19 16.98 -16.72
N ILE A 189 -7.04 16.64 -15.45
CA ILE A 189 -7.28 17.56 -14.34
C ILE A 189 -6.09 18.51 -14.26
N GLU A 190 -6.40 19.83 -14.26
CA GLU A 190 -5.38 20.87 -14.15
C GLU A 190 -4.96 21.05 -12.68
N ILE A 191 -3.66 20.93 -12.40
CA ILE A 191 -3.10 21.15 -11.06
C ILE A 191 -2.40 22.49 -11.01
N GLU A 192 -2.78 23.35 -10.08
CA GLU A 192 -2.07 24.58 -9.74
C GLU A 192 -1.42 24.45 -8.37
N ILE A 193 -0.13 24.76 -8.27
CA ILE A 193 0.64 24.74 -7.02
C ILE A 193 1.07 26.16 -6.69
N GLY A 194 0.82 26.62 -5.49
CA GLY A 194 1.17 27.97 -5.07
C GLY A 194 0.94 28.24 -3.57
N GLN A 195 1.20 29.48 -3.17
CA GLN A 195 0.96 29.94 -1.79
C GLN A 195 -0.50 30.32 -1.56
N GLU A 196 -1.14 30.86 -2.57
CA GLU A 196 -2.53 31.33 -2.49
C GLU A 196 -3.29 30.94 -3.77
N MET A 197 -4.56 30.59 -3.62
CA MET A 197 -5.46 30.39 -4.76
C MET A 197 -5.70 31.72 -5.48
N SER A 198 -5.62 31.70 -6.82
CA SER A 198 -5.93 32.87 -7.63
C SER A 198 -7.38 33.32 -7.42
N LYS A 199 -7.60 34.62 -7.25
CA LYS A 199 -8.95 35.21 -7.13
C LYS A 199 -9.71 35.25 -8.44
N SER A 200 -9.03 35.11 -9.58
CA SER A 200 -9.61 35.14 -10.93
C SER A 200 -9.95 33.75 -11.46
N GLU A 201 -9.53 32.69 -10.78
CA GLU A 201 -9.73 31.29 -11.18
C GLU A 201 -10.73 30.60 -10.27
N GLU A 202 -11.43 29.60 -10.83
CA GLU A 202 -12.31 28.72 -10.08
C GLU A 202 -11.66 27.35 -9.93
N TYR A 203 -11.83 26.72 -8.75
CA TYR A 203 -11.30 25.38 -8.44
C TYR A 203 -12.44 24.48 -7.95
N PHE A 204 -12.37 23.18 -8.28
CA PHE A 204 -13.33 22.23 -7.72
C PHE A 204 -12.91 21.73 -6.33
N GLY A 205 -11.67 21.96 -5.93
CA GLY A 205 -11.14 21.61 -4.62
C GLY A 205 -9.73 22.14 -4.40
N CYS A 206 -9.30 22.14 -3.15
CA CYS A 206 -7.93 22.47 -2.78
C CYS A 206 -7.39 21.51 -1.72
N TYR A 207 -6.06 21.32 -1.71
CA TYR A 207 -5.34 20.47 -0.75
C TYR A 207 -4.33 21.31 0.06
N TYR A 208 -4.35 21.15 1.36
CA TYR A 208 -3.44 21.77 2.31
C TYR A 208 -2.90 20.75 3.31
N GLN A 209 -1.61 20.83 3.66
CA GLN A 209 -0.99 19.98 4.70
C GLN A 209 -0.96 20.71 6.05
N TYR A 210 -1.45 20.06 7.13
CA TYR A 210 -1.54 20.66 8.47
C TYR A 210 -1.14 19.67 9.57
N PRO A 211 -0.05 19.94 10.36
CA PRO A 211 0.93 21.00 10.12
C PRO A 211 1.54 20.94 8.71
N ALA A 212 2.00 22.07 8.19
CA ALA A 212 2.59 22.14 6.86
C ALA A 212 3.90 21.33 6.78
N ALA A 213 4.37 21.02 5.58
CA ALA A 213 5.58 20.21 5.37
C ALA A 213 6.86 20.87 5.93
N ASP A 214 6.87 22.19 6.08
CA ASP A 214 7.93 22.94 6.74
C ASP A 214 7.75 22.99 8.26
N GLY A 215 6.70 22.37 8.82
CA GLY A 215 6.34 22.36 10.23
C GLY A 215 5.45 23.54 10.67
N SER A 216 5.15 24.49 9.79
CA SER A 216 4.33 25.68 10.15
C SER A 216 2.93 25.29 10.59
N ILE A 217 2.44 26.00 11.62
CA ILE A 217 1.06 25.92 12.10
C ILE A 217 0.41 27.29 11.91
N GLU A 218 -0.58 27.35 11.02
CA GLU A 218 -1.28 28.55 10.63
C GLU A 218 -2.81 28.34 10.70
N ASP A 219 -3.59 29.42 10.71
CA ASP A 219 -5.04 29.33 10.58
C ASP A 219 -5.42 29.05 9.14
N ILE A 220 -5.89 27.84 8.88
CA ILE A 220 -6.25 27.37 7.53
C ILE A 220 -7.71 27.60 7.17
N SER A 221 -8.53 28.25 8.05
CA SER A 221 -9.94 28.52 7.80
C SER A 221 -10.16 29.42 6.57
N VAL A 222 -9.21 30.31 6.29
CA VAL A 222 -9.23 31.19 5.12
C VAL A 222 -9.32 30.42 3.80
N TYR A 223 -8.65 29.27 3.70
CA TYR A 223 -8.70 28.41 2.51
C TYR A 223 -10.06 27.71 2.41
N ALA A 224 -10.64 27.29 3.53
CA ALA A 224 -11.99 26.73 3.58
C ALA A 224 -13.04 27.76 3.06
N GLU A 225 -12.99 28.98 3.60
CA GLU A 225 -13.90 30.05 3.17
C GLU A 225 -13.78 30.35 1.67
N GLN A 226 -12.56 30.47 1.18
CA GLN A 226 -12.29 30.78 -0.24
C GLN A 226 -12.81 29.69 -1.16
N ILE A 227 -12.50 28.42 -0.91
CA ILE A 227 -12.90 27.31 -1.78
C ILE A 227 -14.42 27.05 -1.71
N HIS A 228 -15.03 27.18 -0.54
CA HIS A 228 -16.48 27.02 -0.38
C HIS A 228 -17.25 28.11 -1.11
N SER A 229 -16.72 29.35 -1.19
CA SER A 229 -17.34 30.43 -1.97
C SER A 229 -17.46 30.09 -3.46
N GLN A 230 -16.61 29.17 -3.96
CA GLN A 230 -16.60 28.65 -5.34
C GLN A 230 -17.34 27.31 -5.48
N ASN A 231 -18.01 26.82 -4.43
CA ASN A 231 -18.61 25.48 -4.36
C ASN A 231 -17.62 24.32 -4.52
N GLY A 232 -16.34 24.55 -4.31
CA GLY A 232 -15.30 23.54 -4.25
C GLY A 232 -15.18 22.90 -2.86
N LEU A 233 -14.33 21.88 -2.71
CA LEU A 233 -14.11 21.16 -1.46
C LEU A 233 -12.73 21.48 -0.86
N PHE A 234 -12.70 21.63 0.46
CA PHE A 234 -11.47 21.79 1.23
C PHE A 234 -10.96 20.44 1.74
N ILE A 235 -9.76 20.06 1.30
CA ILE A 235 -9.08 18.81 1.67
C ILE A 235 -7.85 19.12 2.50
N VAL A 236 -7.70 18.44 3.64
CA VAL A 236 -6.56 18.64 4.55
C VAL A 236 -5.83 17.33 4.79
N GLY A 237 -4.52 17.30 4.50
CA GLY A 237 -3.61 16.27 4.97
C GLY A 237 -3.17 16.58 6.39
N THR A 238 -3.16 15.60 7.31
CA THR A 238 -2.87 15.89 8.71
C THR A 238 -2.08 14.82 9.44
N ASP A 239 -1.37 15.24 10.47
CA ASP A 239 -0.68 14.39 11.44
C ASP A 239 -1.56 14.15 12.66
N LEU A 240 -1.89 12.88 12.93
CA LEU A 240 -2.79 12.49 14.02
C LEU A 240 -2.25 12.84 15.42
N LEU A 241 -0.92 12.88 15.61
CA LEU A 241 -0.35 13.21 16.91
C LEU A 241 -0.40 14.72 17.15
N ALA A 242 -0.08 15.54 16.14
CA ALA A 242 -0.13 16.99 16.22
C ALA A 242 -1.52 17.49 16.61
N ILE A 243 -2.57 16.96 15.96
CA ILE A 243 -3.96 17.38 16.22
C ILE A 243 -4.52 16.94 17.59
N THR A 244 -3.74 16.24 18.42
CA THR A 244 -4.09 16.07 19.84
C THR A 244 -3.88 17.35 20.64
N LEU A 245 -3.01 18.25 20.17
CA LEU A 245 -2.69 19.54 20.81
C LEU A 245 -3.27 20.74 20.09
N ILE A 246 -3.30 20.69 18.74
CA ILE A 246 -3.79 21.78 17.89
C ILE A 246 -5.18 21.47 17.33
N GLN A 247 -5.89 22.52 16.92
CA GLN A 247 -7.25 22.45 16.39
C GLN A 247 -7.35 21.42 15.26
N ALA A 248 -8.39 20.60 15.29
CA ALA A 248 -8.57 19.54 14.28
C ALA A 248 -9.04 20.11 12.93
N PRO A 249 -8.67 19.49 11.80
CA PRO A 249 -9.04 19.97 10.47
C PRO A 249 -10.55 20.13 10.24
N GLY A 250 -11.38 19.24 10.79
CA GLY A 250 -12.83 19.36 10.70
C GLY A 250 -13.39 20.65 11.33
N GLU A 251 -12.72 21.17 12.38
CA GLU A 251 -13.11 22.41 13.05
C GLU A 251 -12.76 23.67 12.24
N PHE A 252 -11.86 23.58 11.25
CA PHE A 252 -11.59 24.63 10.26
C PHE A 252 -12.54 24.58 9.06
N GLY A 253 -13.46 23.62 9.04
CA GLY A 253 -14.41 23.45 7.94
C GLY A 253 -13.95 22.50 6.83
N ALA A 254 -12.89 21.71 7.06
CA ALA A 254 -12.48 20.68 6.09
C ALA A 254 -13.66 19.79 5.69
N ASP A 255 -13.77 19.47 4.39
CA ASP A 255 -14.77 18.55 3.86
C ASP A 255 -14.26 17.13 3.84
N ILE A 256 -12.93 17.00 3.64
CA ILE A 256 -12.20 15.74 3.57
C ILE A 256 -10.90 15.90 4.33
N VAL A 257 -10.56 14.91 5.15
CA VAL A 257 -9.28 14.86 5.86
C VAL A 257 -8.58 13.55 5.53
N VAL A 258 -7.30 13.60 5.18
CA VAL A 258 -6.47 12.45 4.87
C VAL A 258 -5.19 12.45 5.71
N GLY A 259 -4.50 11.33 5.75
CA GLY A 259 -3.22 11.22 6.44
C GLY A 259 -2.75 9.78 6.59
N SER A 260 -1.73 9.58 7.41
CA SER A 260 -1.20 8.27 7.79
C SER A 260 -1.33 8.06 9.29
N SER A 261 -1.65 6.84 9.70
CA SER A 261 -1.60 6.44 11.11
C SER A 261 -0.26 5.82 11.53
N GLN A 262 0.78 5.93 10.69
CA GLN A 262 2.09 5.29 10.87
C GLN A 262 2.68 5.57 12.25
N ARG A 263 2.71 6.81 12.71
CA ARG A 263 3.33 7.15 13.99
C ARG A 263 2.55 6.67 15.22
N PHE A 264 1.40 6.00 15.02
CA PHE A 264 0.66 5.30 16.07
C PHE A 264 1.09 3.82 16.13
N GLY A 265 2.37 3.59 16.46
CA GLY A 265 2.90 2.27 16.75
C GLY A 265 3.25 1.40 15.53
N VAL A 266 3.50 1.99 14.35
CA VAL A 266 3.92 1.26 13.15
C VAL A 266 5.34 1.69 12.75
N PRO A 267 6.29 0.76 12.55
CA PRO A 267 7.64 1.09 12.10
C PRO A 267 7.66 1.81 10.75
N MET A 268 8.70 2.62 10.48
CA MET A 268 8.88 3.32 9.21
C MET A 268 9.05 2.37 8.02
N GLY A 269 9.76 1.24 8.20
CA GLY A 269 9.83 0.13 7.26
C GLY A 269 10.27 0.49 5.85
N PHE A 270 11.17 1.45 5.69
CA PHE A 270 11.61 1.96 4.38
C PHE A 270 10.45 2.40 3.47
N GLY A 271 9.41 2.99 4.07
CA GLY A 271 8.27 3.55 3.36
C GLY A 271 6.94 2.79 3.49
N GLY A 272 6.96 1.63 4.08
CA GLY A 272 5.71 0.90 4.34
C GLY A 272 5.87 -0.61 4.49
N PRO A 273 4.70 -1.29 4.71
CA PRO A 273 3.33 -0.75 4.56
C PRO A 273 2.87 0.15 5.72
N HIS A 274 2.04 1.14 5.41
CA HIS A 274 1.41 2.04 6.38
C HIS A 274 -0.09 2.16 6.10
N ALA A 275 -0.90 2.38 7.14
CA ALA A 275 -2.33 2.61 6.95
C ALA A 275 -2.59 4.10 6.69
N GLY A 276 -2.91 4.44 5.44
CA GLY A 276 -3.52 5.71 5.09
C GLY A 276 -4.99 5.74 5.51
N PHE A 277 -5.57 6.93 5.65
CA PHE A 277 -6.98 7.11 5.95
C PHE A 277 -7.60 8.25 5.15
N ILE A 278 -8.91 8.20 5.02
CA ILE A 278 -9.74 9.30 4.54
C ILE A 278 -10.99 9.42 5.42
N ALA A 279 -11.23 10.62 5.93
CA ALA A 279 -12.39 10.97 6.72
C ALA A 279 -13.16 12.10 6.02
N VAL A 280 -14.49 12.06 6.08
CA VAL A 280 -15.36 12.98 5.33
C VAL A 280 -16.54 13.46 6.16
N LYS A 281 -17.16 14.58 5.76
CA LYS A 281 -18.49 14.97 6.22
C LYS A 281 -19.53 13.93 5.79
N ASP A 282 -20.57 13.72 6.60
CA ASP A 282 -21.57 12.66 6.39
C ASP A 282 -22.22 12.69 4.99
N GLN A 283 -22.40 13.85 4.43
CA GLN A 283 -22.97 14.00 3.08
C GLN A 283 -22.16 13.32 1.97
N TYR A 284 -20.85 13.07 2.17
CA TYR A 284 -19.96 12.46 1.19
C TYR A 284 -19.73 10.95 1.39
N LYS A 285 -20.31 10.34 2.43
CA LYS A 285 -20.09 8.91 2.77
C LYS A 285 -20.38 7.94 1.63
N ARG A 286 -21.29 8.29 0.70
CA ARG A 286 -21.61 7.44 -0.46
C ARG A 286 -20.56 7.51 -1.57
N SER A 287 -19.59 8.42 -1.48
CA SER A 287 -18.48 8.58 -2.43
C SER A 287 -17.13 8.25 -1.81
N LEU A 288 -17.11 7.86 -0.52
CA LEU A 288 -15.91 7.52 0.24
C LEU A 288 -15.25 6.27 -0.36
N PRO A 289 -13.97 6.30 -0.75
CA PRO A 289 -13.24 5.11 -1.21
C PRO A 289 -12.88 4.17 -0.06
N GLY A 290 -12.54 2.94 -0.40
CA GLY A 290 -12.17 1.93 0.60
C GLY A 290 -13.37 1.35 1.35
N ARG A 291 -13.09 0.46 2.30
CA ARG A 291 -14.11 -0.26 3.06
C ARG A 291 -14.67 0.59 4.20
N LEU A 292 -15.92 0.35 4.50
CA LEU A 292 -16.62 0.96 5.62
C LEU A 292 -17.24 -0.14 6.48
N ILE A 293 -16.90 -0.17 7.77
CA ILE A 293 -17.50 -1.06 8.74
C ILE A 293 -18.73 -0.38 9.34
N GLY A 294 -19.80 -1.13 9.49
CA GLY A 294 -21.03 -0.64 10.09
C GLY A 294 -21.54 -1.59 11.19
N LEU A 295 -22.29 -1.02 12.13
CA LEU A 295 -22.97 -1.75 13.19
C LEU A 295 -24.29 -2.33 12.66
N THR A 296 -24.61 -3.54 13.13
CA THR A 296 -25.89 -4.22 12.89
C THR A 296 -26.24 -5.10 14.08
N GLN A 297 -27.31 -5.86 13.98
CA GLN A 297 -27.71 -6.84 15.01
C GLN A 297 -27.85 -8.21 14.37
N ASP A 298 -27.49 -9.25 15.11
CA ASP A 298 -27.75 -10.63 14.73
C ASP A 298 -29.22 -11.03 15.00
N GLN A 299 -29.58 -12.25 14.67
CA GLN A 299 -30.97 -12.78 14.89
C GLN A 299 -31.41 -12.81 16.36
N GLN A 300 -30.46 -12.77 17.29
CA GLN A 300 -30.75 -12.72 18.74
C GLN A 300 -30.74 -11.27 19.28
N GLY A 301 -30.60 -10.26 18.40
CA GLY A 301 -30.55 -8.85 18.80
C GLY A 301 -29.19 -8.41 19.39
N ARG A 302 -28.13 -9.23 19.29
CA ARG A 302 -26.80 -8.89 19.78
C ARG A 302 -26.10 -8.01 18.74
N GLN A 303 -25.36 -7.00 19.20
CA GLN A 303 -24.55 -6.14 18.35
C GLN A 303 -23.51 -6.96 17.59
N CYS A 304 -23.40 -6.71 16.30
CA CYS A 304 -22.38 -7.29 15.43
C CYS A 304 -21.97 -6.29 14.34
N TYR A 305 -20.93 -6.65 13.60
CA TYR A 305 -20.31 -5.79 12.59
C TYR A 305 -20.44 -6.39 11.20
N ARG A 306 -20.49 -5.53 10.18
CA ARG A 306 -20.48 -5.93 8.77
C ARG A 306 -19.87 -4.87 7.90
N LEU A 307 -19.57 -5.19 6.64
CA LEU A 307 -19.24 -4.18 5.63
C LEU A 307 -20.51 -3.38 5.28
N ALA A 308 -20.39 -2.07 5.26
CA ALA A 308 -21.50 -1.15 5.01
C ALA A 308 -21.33 -0.41 3.68
N LEU A 309 -22.46 -0.01 3.08
CA LEU A 309 -22.51 0.76 1.82
C LEU A 309 -21.69 0.12 0.67
N GLN A 310 -21.62 -1.20 0.59
CA GLN A 310 -20.83 -1.97 -0.39
C GLN A 310 -21.16 -1.63 -1.85
N THR A 311 -22.35 -1.10 -2.14
CA THR A 311 -22.76 -0.69 -3.50
C THR A 311 -21.86 0.37 -4.14
N ARG A 312 -20.94 1.00 -3.41
CA ARG A 312 -19.91 1.92 -3.95
C ARG A 312 -18.66 1.20 -4.39
N GLU A 313 -18.43 -0.04 -3.93
CA GLU A 313 -17.20 -0.81 -4.16
C GLU A 313 -17.17 -1.40 -5.59
N GLN A 314 -15.95 -1.64 -6.10
CA GLN A 314 -15.72 -2.11 -7.47
C GLN A 314 -16.28 -3.51 -7.75
N ASP A 315 -16.39 -4.36 -6.76
CA ASP A 315 -16.99 -5.69 -6.87
C ASP A 315 -18.50 -5.66 -7.19
N ILE A 316 -19.17 -4.56 -6.88
CA ILE A 316 -20.60 -4.34 -7.20
C ILE A 316 -20.77 -3.43 -8.40
N ARG A 317 -20.04 -2.30 -8.45
CA ARG A 317 -20.22 -1.27 -9.49
C ARG A 317 -19.40 -1.48 -10.75
N ARG A 318 -18.34 -2.28 -10.73
CA ARG A 318 -17.44 -2.54 -11.85
C ARG A 318 -17.01 -1.24 -12.55
N GLU A 319 -17.37 -1.06 -13.83
CA GLU A 319 -17.08 0.12 -14.65
C GLU A 319 -17.66 1.45 -14.09
N LYS A 320 -18.56 1.41 -13.13
CA LYS A 320 -19.11 2.58 -12.44
C LYS A 320 -18.50 2.81 -11.06
N ALA A 321 -17.47 2.02 -10.70
CA ALA A 321 -16.77 2.20 -9.44
C ALA A 321 -16.02 3.52 -9.41
N THR A 322 -15.89 4.07 -8.21
CA THR A 322 -15.25 5.37 -8.00
C THR A 322 -13.77 5.27 -7.63
N SER A 323 -13.31 4.05 -7.33
CA SER A 323 -11.93 3.71 -6.96
C SER A 323 -11.69 2.23 -7.21
N ASN A 324 -10.46 1.84 -7.48
CA ASN A 324 -10.05 0.45 -7.63
C ASN A 324 -9.55 -0.20 -6.32
N ILE A 325 -9.59 0.52 -5.20
CA ILE A 325 -9.09 -0.01 -3.92
C ILE A 325 -9.90 -1.22 -3.48
N CYS A 326 -9.22 -2.37 -3.36
CA CYS A 326 -9.76 -3.66 -2.93
C CYS A 326 -9.11 -4.10 -1.62
N THR A 327 -7.80 -4.31 -1.62
CA THR A 327 -7.00 -4.64 -0.43
C THR A 327 -6.39 -3.36 0.14
N ALA A 328 -6.52 -3.16 1.45
CA ALA A 328 -5.98 -2.01 2.18
C ALA A 328 -5.11 -2.49 3.35
N GLN A 329 -4.48 -1.57 4.07
CA GLN A 329 -3.50 -1.87 5.12
C GLN A 329 -4.17 -2.19 6.47
N ALA A 330 -4.98 -3.24 6.52
CA ALA A 330 -5.84 -3.56 7.66
C ALA A 330 -5.06 -3.89 8.95
N LEU A 331 -4.02 -4.74 8.90
CA LEU A 331 -3.22 -5.08 10.08
C LEU A 331 -2.63 -3.85 10.75
N LEU A 332 -2.14 -2.90 9.96
CA LEU A 332 -1.48 -1.70 10.46
C LEU A 332 -2.50 -0.70 11.02
N ALA A 333 -3.70 -0.62 10.42
CA ALA A 333 -4.83 0.12 10.96
C ALA A 333 -5.26 -0.45 12.32
N ILE A 334 -5.33 -1.78 12.45
CA ILE A 334 -5.62 -2.47 13.71
C ILE A 334 -4.55 -2.17 14.75
N MET A 335 -3.27 -2.22 14.40
CA MET A 335 -2.17 -1.87 15.30
C MET A 335 -2.30 -0.42 15.80
N SER A 336 -2.60 0.52 14.90
CA SER A 336 -2.78 1.94 15.25
C SER A 336 -3.99 2.15 16.17
N SER A 337 -5.10 1.43 15.96
CA SER A 337 -6.24 1.50 16.87
C SER A 337 -5.90 0.97 18.26
N PHE A 338 -5.17 -0.14 18.35
CA PHE A 338 -4.72 -0.67 19.65
C PHE A 338 -3.69 0.26 20.35
N TYR A 339 -2.86 0.96 19.56
CA TYR A 339 -1.96 1.99 20.10
C TYR A 339 -2.78 3.09 20.79
N ALA A 340 -3.81 3.62 20.11
CA ALA A 340 -4.68 4.64 20.67
C ALA A 340 -5.48 4.13 21.89
N ILE A 341 -5.95 2.88 21.86
CA ILE A 341 -6.64 2.25 22.99
C ILE A 341 -5.70 2.07 24.19
N TYR A 342 -4.45 1.68 23.97
CA TYR A 342 -3.47 1.46 25.02
C TYR A 342 -3.04 2.75 25.71
N HIS A 343 -2.77 3.81 24.94
CA HIS A 343 -2.35 5.11 25.48
C HIS A 343 -3.51 5.96 25.97
N GLY A 344 -4.67 5.83 25.35
CA GLY A 344 -5.83 6.70 25.62
C GLY A 344 -5.59 8.15 25.21
N PRO A 345 -6.59 9.02 25.35
CA PRO A 345 -6.48 10.43 24.97
C PRO A 345 -5.40 11.18 25.78
N SER A 346 -5.25 10.89 27.08
CA SER A 346 -4.24 11.51 27.93
C SER A 346 -2.82 11.10 27.55
N GLY A 347 -2.57 9.80 27.31
CA GLY A 347 -1.25 9.31 26.91
C GLY A 347 -0.83 9.86 25.56
N LEU A 348 -1.74 9.96 24.58
CA LEU A 348 -1.44 10.60 23.29
C LEU A 348 -1.08 12.08 23.46
N LYS A 349 -1.80 12.83 24.31
CA LYS A 349 -1.45 14.22 24.63
C LYS A 349 -0.08 14.34 25.32
N GLU A 350 0.25 13.43 26.22
CA GLU A 350 1.56 13.39 26.88
C GLU A 350 2.70 13.17 25.88
N ILE A 351 2.53 12.22 24.97
CA ILE A 351 3.50 11.95 23.89
C ILE A 351 3.67 13.19 23.03
N ALA A 352 2.58 13.78 22.55
CA ALA A 352 2.61 14.98 21.71
C ALA A 352 3.26 16.18 22.44
N THR A 353 2.92 16.39 23.70
CA THR A 353 3.49 17.47 24.53
C THR A 353 4.99 17.28 24.73
N ARG A 354 5.46 16.05 24.97
CA ARG A 354 6.87 15.73 25.09
C ARG A 354 7.63 16.03 23.80
N VAL A 355 7.12 15.56 22.64
CA VAL A 355 7.73 15.84 21.33
C VAL A 355 7.81 17.34 21.08
N ASN A 356 6.73 18.09 21.29
CA ASN A 356 6.73 19.54 21.10
C ASN A 356 7.67 20.26 22.08
N SER A 357 7.76 19.83 23.34
CA SER A 357 8.67 20.40 24.32
C SER A 357 10.13 20.21 23.94
N LEU A 358 10.50 19.02 23.45
CA LEU A 358 11.84 18.74 22.94
C LEU A 358 12.17 19.59 21.71
N THR A 359 11.19 19.80 20.82
CA THR A 359 11.35 20.64 19.63
C THR A 359 11.60 22.10 20.01
N ASN A 360 10.83 22.63 20.98
CA ASN A 360 11.04 23.98 21.51
C ASN A 360 12.43 24.11 22.16
N ASN A 361 12.86 23.12 22.97
CA ASN A 361 14.19 23.11 23.59
C ASN A 361 15.30 23.16 22.52
N LEU A 362 15.20 22.34 21.45
CA LEU A 362 16.15 22.35 20.34
C LEU A 362 16.17 23.73 19.65
N ALA A 363 15.00 24.27 19.34
CA ALA A 363 14.88 25.57 18.67
C ALA A 363 15.51 26.71 19.50
N GLU A 364 15.23 26.79 20.81
CA GLU A 364 15.83 27.77 21.70
C GLU A 364 17.36 27.68 21.74
N LYS A 365 17.90 26.47 21.77
CA LYS A 365 19.35 26.24 21.79
C LYS A 365 20.00 26.61 20.44
N LEU A 366 19.34 26.33 19.31
CA LEU A 366 19.81 26.74 17.97
C LEU A 366 19.80 28.27 17.83
N LEU A 367 18.77 28.98 18.32
CA LEU A 367 18.75 30.44 18.36
C LEU A 367 19.91 30.99 19.21
N LYS A 368 20.18 30.42 20.38
CA LYS A 368 21.33 30.81 21.23
C LYS A 368 22.67 30.59 20.52
N LYS A 369 22.79 29.57 19.66
CA LYS A 369 23.95 29.35 18.81
C LYS A 369 24.03 30.32 17.62
N GLY A 370 23.02 31.16 17.40
CA GLY A 370 22.98 32.19 16.36
C GLY A 370 22.31 31.77 15.04
N TYR A 371 21.70 30.60 14.99
CA TYR A 371 20.93 30.16 13.83
C TYR A 371 19.55 30.83 13.80
N LYS A 372 18.97 30.93 12.60
CA LYS A 372 17.63 31.42 12.40
C LYS A 372 16.69 30.25 12.11
N ILE A 373 15.54 30.23 12.79
CA ILE A 373 14.44 29.29 12.56
C ILE A 373 13.43 29.97 11.64
N LYS A 374 13.17 29.40 10.49
CA LYS A 374 12.31 29.98 9.45
C LYS A 374 10.84 29.94 9.84
N ASN A 375 10.38 28.80 10.36
CA ASN A 375 9.02 28.59 10.85
C ASN A 375 8.92 29.01 12.34
N LYS A 376 8.17 30.06 12.60
CA LYS A 376 8.05 30.61 13.96
C LYS A 376 7.13 29.82 14.89
N SER A 377 6.17 29.12 14.32
CA SER A 377 5.15 28.32 15.00
C SER A 377 5.20 26.89 14.44
N PHE A 378 5.40 25.88 15.31
CA PHE A 378 5.67 24.50 14.89
C PHE A 378 5.23 23.47 15.92
N PHE A 379 4.98 22.25 15.47
CA PHE A 379 4.73 21.10 16.35
C PHE A 379 6.04 20.35 16.65
N ASP A 380 6.59 19.66 15.65
CA ASP A 380 7.74 18.75 15.78
C ASP A 380 8.85 19.02 14.76
N THR A 381 8.63 19.91 13.81
CA THR A 381 9.53 20.15 12.69
C THR A 381 10.05 21.58 12.66
N LEU A 382 11.36 21.73 12.53
CA LEU A 382 12.06 22.99 12.39
C LEU A 382 12.70 23.12 11.01
N VAL A 383 12.70 24.32 10.44
CA VAL A 383 13.52 24.69 9.28
C VAL A 383 14.58 25.68 9.73
N VAL A 384 15.83 25.24 9.67
CA VAL A 384 16.99 26.02 10.12
C VAL A 384 17.71 26.63 8.91
N GLU A 385 17.87 27.97 8.89
CA GLU A 385 18.69 28.65 7.89
C GLU A 385 20.17 28.45 8.25
N VAL A 386 20.97 28.05 7.26
CA VAL A 386 22.40 27.76 7.39
C VAL A 386 23.18 28.38 6.23
N ALA A 387 24.48 28.63 6.41
CA ALA A 387 25.32 29.15 5.34
C ALA A 387 25.60 28.11 4.26
N ASN A 388 25.69 26.84 4.62
CA ASN A 388 25.95 25.71 3.73
C ASN A 388 25.29 24.44 4.31
N ALA A 389 24.22 23.98 3.69
CA ALA A 389 23.49 22.79 4.11
C ALA A 389 24.32 21.51 3.93
N ASP A 390 25.14 21.40 2.87
CA ASP A 390 25.98 20.23 2.62
C ASP A 390 26.98 19.99 3.76
N GLU A 391 27.57 21.05 4.33
CA GLU A 391 28.46 20.94 5.47
C GLU A 391 27.74 20.39 6.71
N ILE A 392 26.53 20.86 6.96
CA ILE A 392 25.68 20.36 8.07
C ILE A 392 25.33 18.89 7.83
N HIS A 393 24.94 18.51 6.61
CA HIS A 393 24.65 17.12 6.28
C HIS A 393 25.88 16.21 6.42
N GLN A 394 27.08 16.66 6.05
CA GLN A 394 28.30 15.89 6.25
C GLN A 394 28.61 15.68 7.74
N LYS A 395 28.47 16.72 8.59
CA LYS A 395 28.59 16.59 10.05
C LYS A 395 27.55 15.66 10.66
N ALA A 396 26.29 15.76 10.21
CA ALA A 396 25.20 14.86 10.62
C ALA A 396 25.51 13.41 10.25
N TYR A 397 25.94 13.16 9.02
CA TYR A 397 26.33 11.84 8.55
C TYR A 397 27.46 11.23 9.39
N ALA A 398 28.50 11.99 9.72
CA ALA A 398 29.61 11.57 10.56
C ALA A 398 29.15 11.17 11.99
N ASN A 399 28.06 11.77 12.45
CA ASN A 399 27.41 11.47 13.76
C ASN A 399 26.27 10.44 13.64
N LYS A 400 26.10 9.80 12.47
CA LYS A 400 25.04 8.81 12.19
C LYS A 400 23.64 9.39 12.36
N ILE A 401 23.44 10.61 11.91
CA ILE A 401 22.17 11.36 11.94
C ILE A 401 21.80 11.74 10.51
N ASN A 402 20.51 11.59 10.17
CA ASN A 402 19.93 12.06 8.92
C ASN A 402 19.02 13.26 9.19
N LEU A 403 19.31 14.38 8.54
CA LEU A 403 18.49 15.58 8.51
C LEU A 403 17.82 15.71 7.15
N ARG A 404 16.71 16.45 7.06
CA ARG A 404 16.03 16.70 5.79
C ARG A 404 16.80 17.75 4.99
N ASN A 405 17.17 17.42 3.75
CA ASN A 405 17.70 18.39 2.78
C ASN A 405 16.53 19.16 2.16
N ILE A 406 16.49 20.47 2.37
CA ILE A 406 15.44 21.35 1.82
C ILE A 406 16.00 22.18 0.67
N SER A 407 17.13 22.89 0.91
CA SER A 407 17.80 23.72 -0.07
C SER A 407 19.29 23.87 0.29
N PRO A 408 20.12 24.45 -0.57
CA PRO A 408 21.54 24.70 -0.22
C PRO A 408 21.78 25.50 1.05
N THR A 409 20.76 26.21 1.54
CA THR A 409 20.83 27.10 2.72
C THR A 409 19.77 26.78 3.79
N GLU A 410 19.09 25.65 3.69
CA GLU A 410 18.04 25.28 4.65
C GLU A 410 18.11 23.79 4.96
N VAL A 411 18.02 23.45 6.25
CA VAL A 411 17.99 22.10 6.78
C VAL A 411 16.73 21.89 7.60
N GLY A 412 16.01 20.80 7.36
CA GLY A 412 14.84 20.40 8.16
C GLY A 412 15.20 19.41 9.26
N ILE A 413 14.60 19.58 10.43
CA ILE A 413 14.78 18.71 11.60
C ILE A 413 13.40 18.38 12.15
N SER A 414 12.98 17.11 12.03
CA SER A 414 11.70 16.64 12.57
C SER A 414 11.93 15.67 13.73
N LEU A 415 11.46 16.00 14.90
CA LEU A 415 11.55 15.15 16.08
C LEU A 415 10.37 14.17 16.16
N ASP A 416 10.54 13.11 16.91
CA ASP A 416 9.52 12.07 17.04
C ASP A 416 9.46 11.49 18.47
N ASP A 417 8.58 10.51 18.67
CA ASP A 417 8.34 9.87 19.97
C ASP A 417 9.60 9.19 20.54
N THR A 418 10.56 8.82 19.73
CA THR A 418 11.80 8.15 20.19
C THR A 418 12.91 9.13 20.59
N THR A 419 12.73 10.42 20.33
CA THR A 419 13.71 11.46 20.63
C THR A 419 13.85 11.67 22.14
N THR A 420 15.11 11.82 22.61
CA THR A 420 15.49 12.06 24.01
C THR A 420 16.29 13.36 24.16
N ASP A 421 16.53 13.81 25.40
CA ASP A 421 17.41 14.97 25.65
C ASP A 421 18.85 14.75 25.17
N ILE A 422 19.34 13.50 25.20
CA ILE A 422 20.68 13.16 24.66
C ILE A 422 20.70 13.38 23.16
N ASP A 423 19.63 13.01 22.45
CA ASP A 423 19.50 13.21 21.02
C ASP A 423 19.49 14.71 20.64
N ILE A 424 18.88 15.55 21.48
CA ILE A 424 18.92 17.00 21.30
C ILE A 424 20.36 17.52 21.35
N GLU A 425 21.17 17.06 22.32
CA GLU A 425 22.58 17.43 22.40
C GLU A 425 23.39 16.89 21.19
N ASP A 426 23.12 15.66 20.75
CA ASP A 426 23.76 15.09 19.56
C ASP A 426 23.48 15.93 18.31
N VAL A 427 22.22 16.36 18.12
CA VAL A 427 21.84 17.25 17.01
C VAL A 427 22.50 18.61 17.14
N LEU A 428 22.53 19.21 18.34
CA LEU A 428 23.16 20.51 18.57
C LEU A 428 24.68 20.51 18.31
N ASN A 429 25.35 19.39 18.52
CA ASN A 429 26.79 19.25 18.25
C ASN A 429 27.14 19.27 16.74
N ILE A 430 26.14 19.13 15.85
CA ILE A 430 26.29 19.27 14.40
C ILE A 430 26.45 20.75 14.02
N PHE A 431 25.87 21.66 14.81
CA PHE A 431 25.80 23.10 14.55
C PHE A 431 26.87 23.84 15.36
N ASP A 432 27.79 24.50 14.67
CA ASP A 432 28.82 25.32 15.31
C ASP A 432 28.23 26.63 15.88
N ASP A 433 28.85 27.21 16.88
CA ASP A 433 28.46 28.52 17.39
C ASP A 433 28.72 29.61 16.36
N GLN A 434 27.71 30.41 16.03
CA GLN A 434 27.85 31.57 15.17
C GLN A 434 28.41 32.76 15.94
N THR A 435 29.08 33.67 15.24
CA THR A 435 29.75 34.84 15.85
C THR A 435 28.81 35.84 16.54
N LYS A 436 27.53 35.79 16.19
CA LYS A 436 26.47 36.62 16.81
C LYS A 436 25.30 35.69 17.16
N GLY A 437 24.87 35.75 18.43
CA GLY A 437 23.62 35.13 18.83
C GLY A 437 22.44 35.75 18.08
N ASN A 438 21.36 34.99 17.97
CA ASN A 438 20.10 35.44 17.39
C ASN A 438 19.11 35.73 18.52
N ASP A 439 18.61 36.99 18.60
CA ASP A 439 17.64 37.44 19.58
C ASP A 439 16.18 37.20 19.14
N ASP A 440 15.96 36.48 18.01
CA ASP A 440 14.63 36.11 17.57
C ASP A 440 13.90 35.32 18.67
N LYS A 441 12.65 35.63 18.86
CA LYS A 441 11.82 34.93 19.84
C LYS A 441 10.96 33.90 19.11
N LEU A 442 10.93 32.70 19.65
CA LEU A 442 9.94 31.71 19.27
C LEU A 442 8.55 32.20 19.65
N GLU A 443 7.63 32.08 18.72
CA GLU A 443 6.22 32.37 18.97
C GLU A 443 5.48 31.03 19.01
N PRO A 444 4.90 30.66 20.19
CA PRO A 444 4.01 29.50 20.18
C PRO A 444 2.85 29.79 19.22
N TRP A 445 2.29 28.74 18.62
CA TRP A 445 1.11 28.93 17.79
C TRP A 445 0.01 29.68 18.56
N ALA A 446 -0.83 30.41 17.84
CA ALA A 446 -1.89 31.21 18.45
C ALA A 446 -2.77 30.35 19.36
N LYS A 447 -3.08 30.82 20.54
CA LYS A 447 -3.94 30.11 21.52
C LYS A 447 -5.32 29.74 20.93
N SER A 448 -5.78 30.49 19.91
CA SER A 448 -7.00 30.16 19.14
C SER A 448 -6.90 28.82 18.44
N LEU A 449 -5.68 28.40 18.06
CA LEU A 449 -5.39 27.14 17.36
C LEU A 449 -5.15 25.96 18.32
N ASN A 450 -5.22 26.15 19.64
CA ASN A 450 -5.20 25.02 20.57
C ASN A 450 -6.46 24.18 20.37
N ARG A 451 -6.28 22.86 20.44
CA ARG A 451 -7.43 21.94 20.42
C ARG A 451 -8.32 22.21 21.63
N LYS A 452 -9.62 22.42 21.34
CA LYS A 452 -10.66 22.67 22.36
C LYS A 452 -11.60 21.49 22.50
N SER A 453 -11.84 20.77 21.42
CA SER A 453 -12.71 19.60 21.42
C SER A 453 -12.08 18.43 22.17
N GLU A 454 -12.88 17.71 22.92
CA GLU A 454 -12.52 16.39 23.42
C GLU A 454 -12.38 15.43 22.23
N PHE A 455 -11.60 14.36 22.41
CA PHE A 455 -11.44 13.30 21.43
C PHE A 455 -11.22 11.96 22.11
N LEU A 456 -11.48 10.86 21.42
CA LEU A 456 -11.40 9.50 21.93
C LEU A 456 -12.22 9.32 23.20
N THR A 457 -13.44 9.89 23.20
CA THR A 457 -14.36 9.88 24.34
C THR A 457 -15.06 8.53 24.51
N HIS A 458 -15.10 7.69 23.48
CA HIS A 458 -15.69 6.37 23.55
C HIS A 458 -14.98 5.51 24.60
N GLU A 459 -15.76 4.69 25.34
CA GLU A 459 -15.27 3.87 26.45
C GLU A 459 -14.08 2.99 26.08
N ILE A 460 -14.01 2.48 24.83
CA ILE A 460 -12.94 1.61 24.37
C ILE A 460 -11.54 2.26 24.50
N PHE A 461 -11.43 3.56 24.29
CA PHE A 461 -10.18 4.31 24.42
C PHE A 461 -9.83 4.71 25.86
N ASN A 462 -10.71 4.35 26.83
CA ASN A 462 -10.59 4.72 28.23
C ASN A 462 -10.61 3.50 29.17
N SER A 463 -10.52 2.26 28.63
CA SER A 463 -10.74 1.05 29.42
C SER A 463 -9.53 0.09 29.48
N HIS A 464 -8.55 0.18 28.59
CA HIS A 464 -7.52 -0.86 28.40
C HIS A 464 -6.08 -0.34 28.46
N HIS A 465 -5.77 0.44 29.51
CA HIS A 465 -4.46 1.10 29.66
C HIS A 465 -3.38 0.24 30.32
N SER A 466 -3.74 -0.89 30.95
CA SER A 466 -2.73 -1.82 31.49
C SER A 466 -2.41 -2.92 30.47
N GLU A 467 -1.16 -3.43 30.53
CA GLU A 467 -0.70 -4.49 29.64
C GLU A 467 -1.61 -5.71 29.67
N THR A 468 -2.09 -6.11 30.87
CA THR A 468 -2.99 -7.25 31.00
C THR A 468 -4.38 -6.98 30.40
N GLN A 469 -4.91 -5.78 30.53
CA GLN A 469 -6.22 -5.45 29.99
C GLN A 469 -6.18 -5.44 28.46
N ILE A 470 -5.20 -4.75 27.86
CA ILE A 470 -5.08 -4.73 26.39
C ILE A 470 -4.78 -6.12 25.83
N LEU A 471 -3.93 -6.92 26.48
CA LEU A 471 -3.66 -8.30 26.06
C LEU A 471 -4.94 -9.14 26.01
N ARG A 472 -5.77 -9.07 27.05
CA ARG A 472 -7.05 -9.78 27.12
C ARG A 472 -8.05 -9.29 26.07
N TYR A 473 -8.08 -8.00 25.80
CA TYR A 473 -8.92 -7.41 24.76
C TYR A 473 -8.49 -7.90 23.37
N ILE A 474 -7.20 -7.80 23.02
CA ILE A 474 -6.64 -8.32 21.76
C ILE A 474 -6.99 -9.81 21.60
N ARG A 475 -6.84 -10.60 22.66
CA ARG A 475 -7.16 -12.03 22.63
C ARG A 475 -8.65 -12.28 22.42
N SER A 476 -9.52 -11.53 23.10
CA SER A 476 -10.97 -11.69 22.97
C SER A 476 -11.48 -11.38 21.56
N LEU A 477 -10.82 -10.47 20.84
CA LEU A 477 -11.12 -10.20 19.43
C LEU A 477 -10.60 -11.32 18.53
N ALA A 478 -9.35 -11.75 18.72
CA ALA A 478 -8.78 -12.85 17.92
C ALA A 478 -9.61 -14.14 18.02
N ASP A 479 -10.21 -14.43 19.17
CA ASP A 479 -11.03 -15.63 19.40
C ASP A 479 -12.39 -15.58 18.68
N LYS A 480 -12.84 -14.42 18.22
CA LYS A 480 -14.06 -14.26 17.40
C LYS A 480 -13.83 -14.57 15.93
N ASP A 481 -12.58 -14.76 15.50
CA ASP A 481 -12.20 -14.86 14.11
C ASP A 481 -11.69 -16.23 13.72
N ILE A 482 -11.75 -16.55 12.43
CA ILE A 482 -11.03 -17.66 11.81
C ILE A 482 -9.71 -17.14 11.25
N ALA A 483 -8.63 -17.86 11.55
CA ALA A 483 -7.29 -17.58 11.03
C ALA A 483 -6.55 -18.89 10.70
N LEU A 484 -5.52 -18.82 9.85
CA LEU A 484 -4.82 -20.00 9.32
C LEU A 484 -4.04 -20.79 10.38
N ASP A 485 -3.77 -20.21 11.54
CA ASP A 485 -3.09 -20.87 12.66
C ASP A 485 -3.98 -21.91 13.37
N ARG A 486 -5.29 -21.90 13.10
CA ARG A 486 -6.29 -22.75 13.78
C ARG A 486 -7.32 -23.39 12.85
N SER A 487 -7.44 -22.94 11.60
CA SER A 487 -8.45 -23.41 10.66
C SER A 487 -8.07 -23.11 9.22
N MET A 488 -8.72 -23.80 8.28
CA MET A 488 -8.73 -23.37 6.87
C MET A 488 -9.75 -22.25 6.69
N ILE A 489 -9.40 -21.26 5.85
CA ILE A 489 -10.31 -20.18 5.48
C ILE A 489 -10.98 -20.55 4.16
N PRO A 490 -12.32 -20.61 4.08
CA PRO A 490 -13.05 -21.03 2.89
C PRO A 490 -13.14 -19.88 1.87
N LEU A 491 -12.05 -19.61 1.15
CA LEU A 491 -11.96 -18.56 0.13
C LEU A 491 -11.54 -19.14 -1.21
N GLY A 492 -12.19 -18.69 -2.29
CA GLY A 492 -11.88 -19.06 -3.66
C GLY A 492 -10.96 -18.09 -4.38
N SER A 493 -10.72 -16.91 -3.83
CA SER A 493 -10.07 -15.80 -4.55
C SER A 493 -8.53 -15.83 -4.51
N CYS A 494 -7.91 -16.66 -3.70
CA CYS A 494 -6.45 -16.76 -3.63
C CYS A 494 -5.98 -18.04 -2.94
N THR A 495 -4.71 -18.40 -3.17
CA THR A 495 -4.03 -19.46 -2.44
C THR A 495 -3.49 -18.89 -1.12
N MET A 496 -4.25 -19.04 -0.05
CA MET A 496 -3.80 -18.66 1.28
C MET A 496 -2.78 -19.67 1.78
N LYS A 497 -1.62 -19.18 2.23
CA LYS A 497 -0.58 -20.01 2.85
C LYS A 497 -0.36 -19.57 4.29
N LEU A 498 -0.18 -20.54 5.19
CA LEU A 498 0.36 -20.24 6.50
C LEU A 498 1.85 -19.93 6.34
N ASN A 499 2.24 -18.74 6.72
CA ASN A 499 3.63 -18.28 6.60
C ASN A 499 4.54 -19.05 7.55
N ALA A 500 5.72 -19.40 7.09
CA ALA A 500 6.76 -19.89 7.98
C ALA A 500 7.21 -18.78 8.94
N THR A 501 7.48 -19.17 10.18
CA THR A 501 7.96 -18.21 11.20
C THR A 501 9.26 -17.53 10.77
N SER A 502 10.15 -18.27 10.10
CA SER A 502 11.41 -17.76 9.55
C SER A 502 11.22 -16.71 8.43
N GLU A 503 10.11 -16.74 7.72
CA GLU A 503 9.76 -15.70 6.73
C GLU A 503 9.33 -14.38 7.41
N MET A 504 8.64 -14.48 8.56
CA MET A 504 8.10 -13.33 9.27
C MET A 504 9.09 -12.62 10.20
N ILE A 505 9.97 -13.36 10.86
CA ILE A 505 10.95 -12.81 11.83
C ILE A 505 11.76 -11.63 11.27
N PRO A 506 12.28 -11.67 10.02
CA PRO A 506 13.10 -10.59 9.48
C PRO A 506 12.41 -9.23 9.40
N VAL A 507 11.09 -9.18 9.26
CA VAL A 507 10.32 -7.93 9.17
C VAL A 507 10.49 -7.07 10.42
N GLY A 508 10.66 -7.70 11.58
CA GLY A 508 10.89 -7.02 12.85
C GLY A 508 12.36 -6.64 13.13
N TRP A 509 13.31 -6.97 12.26
CA TRP A 509 14.71 -6.62 12.47
C TRP A 509 14.96 -5.13 12.28
N ASN A 510 15.76 -4.55 13.19
CA ASN A 510 16.08 -3.12 13.16
C ASN A 510 16.60 -2.64 11.79
N GLY A 511 17.44 -3.44 11.12
CA GLY A 511 17.97 -3.13 9.78
C GLY A 511 16.94 -3.12 8.66
N PHE A 512 15.69 -3.53 8.92
CA PHE A 512 14.56 -3.39 7.97
C PHE A 512 13.45 -2.49 8.54
N ALA A 513 13.09 -2.65 9.81
CA ALA A 513 11.97 -1.95 10.40
C ALA A 513 12.21 -0.44 10.57
N ASN A 514 13.44 -0.02 10.90
CA ASN A 514 13.73 1.35 11.34
C ASN A 514 14.53 2.19 10.32
N ILE A 515 14.32 1.93 9.03
CA ILE A 515 14.92 2.70 7.94
C ILE A 515 13.88 3.69 7.40
N HIS A 516 14.29 4.95 7.27
CA HIS A 516 13.46 5.99 6.66
C HIS A 516 13.45 5.83 5.12
N PRO A 517 12.31 6.02 4.41
CA PRO A 517 12.24 5.84 2.95
C PRO A 517 13.16 6.80 2.16
N HIS A 518 13.47 7.95 2.73
CA HIS A 518 14.35 8.95 2.12
C HIS A 518 15.77 8.95 2.73
N ALA A 519 16.18 7.86 3.35
CA ALA A 519 17.57 7.70 3.79
C ALA A 519 18.52 7.67 2.58
N PRO A 520 19.77 8.18 2.71
CA PRO A 520 20.77 8.11 1.65
C PRO A 520 20.99 6.67 1.14
N LEU A 521 21.24 6.52 -0.17
CA LEU A 521 21.32 5.21 -0.82
C LEU A 521 22.42 4.30 -0.24
N ASP A 522 23.54 4.87 0.22
CA ASP A 522 24.63 4.14 0.86
C ASP A 522 24.27 3.59 2.27
N GLN A 523 23.13 4.01 2.81
CA GLN A 523 22.60 3.49 4.07
C GLN A 523 21.59 2.36 3.88
N VAL A 524 21.17 2.07 2.65
CA VAL A 524 20.10 1.11 2.34
C VAL A 524 20.53 0.00 1.39
N GLU A 525 21.85 -0.27 1.30
CA GLU A 525 22.42 -1.29 0.41
C GLU A 525 21.79 -2.67 0.58
N GLY A 526 21.42 -3.03 1.81
CA GLY A 526 20.73 -4.31 2.08
C GLY A 526 19.33 -4.36 1.52
N TYR A 527 18.58 -3.24 1.52
CA TYR A 527 17.28 -3.17 0.86
C TYR A 527 17.44 -3.23 -0.67
N LEU A 528 18.38 -2.49 -1.23
CA LEU A 528 18.65 -2.50 -2.68
C LEU A 528 19.03 -3.90 -3.17
N GLU A 529 19.79 -4.68 -2.38
CA GLU A 529 20.11 -6.08 -2.71
C GLU A 529 18.85 -6.96 -2.73
N ILE A 530 17.99 -6.89 -1.72
CA ILE A 530 16.71 -7.65 -1.69
C ILE A 530 15.81 -7.27 -2.85
N ILE A 531 15.70 -5.99 -3.15
CA ILE A 531 14.89 -5.45 -4.24
C ILE A 531 15.42 -5.99 -5.57
N SER A 532 16.72 -5.87 -5.82
CA SER A 532 17.36 -6.38 -7.03
C SER A 532 17.21 -7.90 -7.18
N ASP A 533 17.40 -8.66 -6.09
CA ASP A 533 17.17 -10.12 -6.09
C ASP A 533 15.71 -10.43 -6.51
N LEU A 534 14.73 -9.76 -5.89
CA LEU A 534 13.31 -9.99 -6.18
C LEU A 534 12.93 -9.57 -7.60
N GLU A 535 13.41 -8.44 -8.09
CA GLU A 535 13.16 -7.99 -9.47
C GLU A 535 13.71 -9.02 -10.47
N ASN A 536 14.93 -9.51 -10.27
CA ASN A 536 15.53 -10.53 -11.12
C ASN A 536 14.77 -11.87 -11.03
N TRP A 537 14.46 -12.36 -9.83
CA TRP A 537 13.74 -13.61 -9.65
C TRP A 537 12.33 -13.56 -10.23
N LEU A 538 11.62 -12.46 -10.03
CA LEU A 538 10.28 -12.29 -10.59
C LEU A 538 10.32 -12.15 -12.12
N SER A 539 11.34 -11.51 -12.71
CA SER A 539 11.57 -11.50 -14.14
C SER A 539 11.73 -12.92 -14.70
N GLU A 540 12.59 -13.74 -14.08
CA GLU A 540 12.79 -15.14 -14.47
C GLU A 540 11.50 -15.98 -14.35
N ILE A 541 10.75 -15.78 -13.25
CA ILE A 541 9.51 -16.53 -12.98
C ILE A 541 8.38 -16.17 -13.94
N THR A 542 8.34 -14.93 -14.42
CA THR A 542 7.24 -14.41 -15.26
C THR A 542 7.57 -14.33 -16.73
N GLY A 543 8.86 -14.29 -17.09
CA GLY A 543 9.35 -14.07 -18.45
C GLY A 543 9.35 -12.61 -18.89
N TYR A 544 9.04 -11.67 -18.01
CA TYR A 544 9.12 -10.22 -18.29
C TYR A 544 10.55 -9.70 -18.24
N LYS A 545 10.76 -8.51 -18.83
CA LYS A 545 12.09 -7.89 -18.96
C LYS A 545 12.44 -6.93 -17.85
N ALA A 546 11.42 -6.34 -17.22
CA ALA A 546 11.61 -5.45 -16.08
C ALA A 546 10.47 -5.62 -15.08
N ILE A 547 10.78 -5.42 -13.81
CA ILE A 547 9.82 -5.48 -12.69
C ILE A 547 9.91 -4.16 -11.93
N SER A 548 8.77 -3.66 -11.44
CA SER A 548 8.71 -2.60 -10.44
C SER A 548 8.00 -3.10 -9.20
N LEU A 549 8.63 -2.90 -8.03
CA LEU A 549 8.08 -3.25 -6.72
C LEU A 549 7.34 -2.09 -6.05
N GLN A 550 7.19 -0.95 -6.73
CA GLN A 550 6.56 0.24 -6.16
C GLN A 550 5.07 0.07 -5.84
N PRO A 551 4.24 -0.61 -6.64
CA PRO A 551 2.82 -0.74 -6.33
C PRO A 551 2.57 -1.49 -5.01
N ASN A 552 1.87 -0.86 -4.07
CA ASN A 552 1.61 -1.36 -2.72
C ASN A 552 0.28 -2.13 -2.58
N ALA A 553 -0.34 -2.49 -3.71
CA ALA A 553 -1.49 -3.39 -3.79
C ALA A 553 -1.62 -3.93 -5.22
N GLY A 554 -2.35 -5.04 -5.43
CA GLY A 554 -2.64 -5.58 -6.76
C GLY A 554 -3.35 -4.57 -7.65
N SER A 555 -4.38 -3.90 -7.14
CA SER A 555 -5.10 -2.87 -7.88
C SER A 555 -4.22 -1.65 -8.24
N GLN A 556 -3.23 -1.31 -7.43
CA GLN A 556 -2.23 -0.30 -7.80
C GLN A 556 -1.27 -0.81 -8.89
N GLY A 557 -0.98 -2.11 -8.91
CA GLY A 557 -0.28 -2.75 -10.03
C GLY A 557 -1.09 -2.69 -11.32
N GLU A 558 -2.41 -2.92 -11.26
CA GLU A 558 -3.29 -2.74 -12.42
C GLU A 558 -3.21 -1.31 -12.96
N TYR A 559 -3.36 -0.33 -12.08
CA TYR A 559 -3.29 1.08 -12.43
C TYR A 559 -1.91 1.45 -13.02
N ALA A 560 -0.83 0.99 -12.41
CA ALA A 560 0.54 1.22 -12.88
C ALA A 560 0.77 0.62 -14.28
N GLY A 561 0.33 -0.61 -14.50
CA GLY A 561 0.49 -1.27 -15.80
C GLY A 561 -0.27 -0.58 -16.92
N LEU A 562 -1.50 -0.14 -16.65
CA LEU A 562 -2.29 0.62 -17.63
C LEU A 562 -1.70 2.02 -17.89
N LEU A 563 -1.13 2.68 -16.87
CA LEU A 563 -0.39 3.93 -17.07
C LEU A 563 0.87 3.76 -17.90
N ALA A 564 1.56 2.63 -17.78
CA ALA A 564 2.70 2.31 -18.64
C ALA A 564 2.27 2.20 -20.12
N ILE A 565 1.15 1.53 -20.40
CA ILE A 565 0.56 1.41 -21.74
C ILE A 565 0.14 2.79 -22.26
N ASP A 566 -0.58 3.58 -21.47
CA ASP A 566 -1.03 4.93 -21.83
C ASP A 566 0.17 5.85 -22.14
N SER A 567 1.22 5.79 -21.30
CA SER A 567 2.44 6.57 -21.50
C SER A 567 3.18 6.16 -22.77
N TYR A 568 3.22 4.87 -23.08
CA TYR A 568 3.78 4.37 -24.34
C TYR A 568 3.02 4.92 -25.54
N HIS A 569 1.68 4.77 -25.59
CA HIS A 569 0.87 5.29 -26.70
C HIS A 569 1.05 6.80 -26.87
N LYS A 570 1.05 7.58 -25.79
CA LYS A 570 1.33 9.02 -25.83
C LYS A 570 2.72 9.34 -26.35
N SER A 571 3.72 8.53 -26.06
CA SER A 571 5.10 8.70 -26.57
C SER A 571 5.24 8.44 -28.08
N LYS A 572 4.26 7.75 -28.68
CA LYS A 572 4.17 7.44 -30.10
C LYS A 572 3.18 8.32 -30.86
N ASP A 573 2.71 9.40 -30.25
CA ASP A 573 1.64 10.27 -30.77
C ASP A 573 0.28 9.55 -30.98
N ASP A 574 0.11 8.38 -30.34
CA ASP A 574 -1.09 7.55 -30.36
C ASP A 574 -1.98 7.73 -29.11
N GLY A 575 -1.86 8.86 -28.43
CA GLY A 575 -2.62 9.17 -27.21
C GLY A 575 -4.15 9.22 -27.39
N HIS A 576 -4.66 9.08 -28.60
CA HIS A 576 -6.09 8.93 -28.89
C HIS A 576 -6.62 7.51 -28.62
N ARG A 577 -5.74 6.51 -28.45
CA ARG A 577 -6.11 5.14 -28.11
C ARG A 577 -6.58 5.09 -26.68
N ASN A 578 -7.87 4.90 -26.46
CA ASN A 578 -8.51 4.97 -25.16
C ASN A 578 -9.52 3.83 -24.90
N ILE A 579 -9.60 2.83 -25.77
CA ILE A 579 -10.46 1.67 -25.55
C ILE A 579 -9.71 0.55 -24.86
N CYS A 580 -10.32 0.00 -23.79
CA CYS A 580 -9.85 -1.19 -23.10
C CYS A 580 -10.90 -2.30 -23.18
N LEU A 581 -10.55 -3.42 -23.81
CA LEU A 581 -11.39 -4.60 -23.88
C LEU A 581 -11.25 -5.41 -22.59
N ILE A 582 -12.35 -5.82 -21.97
CA ILE A 582 -12.34 -6.55 -20.69
C ILE A 582 -13.39 -7.66 -20.72
N PRO A 583 -13.05 -8.96 -20.56
CA PRO A 583 -14.01 -10.04 -20.48
C PRO A 583 -14.96 -9.86 -19.28
N GLU A 584 -16.22 -10.26 -19.43
CA GLU A 584 -17.22 -10.22 -18.36
C GLU A 584 -16.82 -11.04 -17.12
N SER A 585 -15.98 -12.06 -17.30
CA SER A 585 -15.39 -12.87 -16.22
C SER A 585 -14.32 -12.16 -15.41
N ALA A 586 -13.84 -10.97 -15.84
CA ALA A 586 -12.77 -10.25 -15.16
C ALA A 586 -13.17 -9.77 -13.76
N HIS A 587 -12.18 -9.63 -12.89
CA HIS A 587 -12.37 -9.05 -11.56
C HIS A 587 -12.84 -7.59 -11.66
N GLY A 588 -13.70 -7.16 -10.72
CA GLY A 588 -14.27 -5.79 -10.74
C GLY A 588 -13.25 -4.66 -10.61
N THR A 589 -12.01 -4.93 -10.18
CA THR A 589 -10.93 -3.93 -10.15
C THR A 589 -10.41 -3.59 -11.54
N ASN A 590 -10.48 -4.51 -12.51
CA ASN A 590 -9.97 -4.28 -13.86
C ASN A 590 -10.69 -3.12 -14.57
N PRO A 591 -12.04 -3.13 -14.70
CA PRO A 591 -12.75 -2.00 -15.29
C PRO A 591 -12.59 -0.69 -14.47
N ALA A 592 -12.50 -0.78 -13.14
CA ALA A 592 -12.27 0.40 -12.32
C ALA A 592 -10.89 1.02 -12.58
N SER A 593 -9.83 0.19 -12.70
CA SER A 593 -8.47 0.63 -13.02
C SER A 593 -8.38 1.24 -14.43
N ALA A 594 -9.07 0.65 -15.41
CA ALA A 594 -9.13 1.19 -16.78
C ALA A 594 -9.75 2.60 -16.80
N GLN A 595 -10.84 2.81 -16.09
CA GLN A 595 -11.47 4.13 -15.98
C GLN A 595 -10.60 5.16 -15.27
N MET A 596 -9.81 4.74 -14.27
CA MET A 596 -8.89 5.65 -13.58
C MET A 596 -7.76 6.17 -14.47
N VAL A 597 -7.43 5.45 -15.55
CA VAL A 597 -6.49 5.88 -16.60
C VAL A 597 -7.20 6.69 -17.69
N GLY A 598 -8.53 6.81 -17.63
CA GLY A 598 -9.32 7.51 -18.64
C GLY A 598 -9.72 6.64 -19.83
N TYR A 599 -9.59 5.32 -19.73
CA TYR A 599 -10.03 4.41 -20.78
C TYR A 599 -11.53 4.13 -20.73
N GLU A 600 -12.13 3.98 -21.89
CA GLU A 600 -13.47 3.48 -22.07
C GLU A 600 -13.46 1.95 -22.10
N VAL A 601 -14.26 1.33 -21.24
CA VAL A 601 -14.34 -0.13 -21.11
C VAL A 601 -15.35 -0.68 -22.08
N VAL A 602 -14.91 -1.63 -22.92
CA VAL A 602 -15.77 -2.43 -23.79
C VAL A 602 -15.74 -3.88 -23.30
N VAL A 603 -16.88 -4.36 -22.83
CA VAL A 603 -17.01 -5.72 -22.28
C VAL A 603 -17.02 -6.74 -23.40
N ILE A 604 -16.28 -7.85 -23.24
CA ILE A 604 -16.25 -9.02 -24.11
C ILE A 604 -17.02 -10.15 -23.43
N ASP A 605 -17.89 -10.81 -24.19
CA ASP A 605 -18.68 -11.91 -23.69
C ASP A 605 -17.81 -13.18 -23.51
N CYS A 606 -18.26 -14.08 -22.64
CA CYS A 606 -17.70 -15.43 -22.49
C CYS A 606 -18.64 -16.45 -23.14
N ASP A 607 -18.06 -17.54 -23.64
CA ASP A 607 -18.84 -18.67 -24.17
C ASP A 607 -19.43 -19.55 -23.04
N SER A 608 -20.16 -20.60 -23.41
CA SER A 608 -20.79 -21.51 -22.46
C SER A 608 -19.81 -22.31 -21.56
N ASN A 609 -18.53 -22.35 -21.93
CA ASN A 609 -17.47 -23.03 -21.19
C ASN A 609 -16.74 -22.06 -20.23
N GLY A 610 -17.04 -20.77 -20.32
CA GLY A 610 -16.36 -19.73 -19.57
C GLY A 610 -15.08 -19.20 -20.23
N ASP A 611 -14.79 -19.60 -21.48
CA ASP A 611 -13.72 -19.04 -22.30
C ASP A 611 -14.14 -17.73 -22.93
N ILE A 612 -13.18 -16.94 -23.40
CA ILE A 612 -13.45 -15.70 -24.14
C ILE A 612 -14.13 -16.04 -25.47
N ASP A 613 -15.29 -15.43 -25.77
CA ASP A 613 -15.94 -15.55 -27.08
C ASP A 613 -15.06 -14.86 -28.15
N MET A 614 -14.41 -15.70 -28.99
CA MET A 614 -13.48 -15.21 -30.00
C MET A 614 -14.16 -14.44 -31.13
N ASP A 615 -15.41 -14.74 -31.44
CA ASP A 615 -16.16 -14.04 -32.48
C ASP A 615 -16.57 -12.64 -32.01
N ASP A 616 -17.05 -12.52 -30.75
CA ASP A 616 -17.34 -11.24 -30.11
C ASP A 616 -16.07 -10.40 -29.93
N LEU A 617 -14.97 -11.04 -29.47
CA LEU A 617 -13.69 -10.35 -29.33
C LEU A 617 -13.21 -9.76 -30.67
N LYS A 618 -13.28 -10.54 -31.74
CA LYS A 618 -12.86 -10.11 -33.07
C LYS A 618 -13.73 -8.97 -33.59
N GLU A 619 -15.06 -9.08 -33.49
CA GLU A 619 -15.98 -8.00 -33.87
C GLU A 619 -15.67 -6.69 -33.17
N LYS A 620 -15.50 -6.74 -31.83
CA LYS A 620 -15.23 -5.56 -31.01
C LYS A 620 -13.83 -5.00 -31.25
N ALA A 621 -12.80 -5.85 -31.43
CA ALA A 621 -11.45 -5.41 -31.78
C ALA A 621 -11.40 -4.71 -33.14
N ASP A 622 -12.04 -5.29 -34.18
CA ASP A 622 -12.14 -4.71 -35.53
C ASP A 622 -12.88 -3.35 -35.47
N LYS A 623 -14.00 -3.30 -34.74
CA LYS A 623 -14.80 -2.07 -34.57
C LYS A 623 -14.01 -0.93 -33.93
N HIS A 624 -13.15 -1.23 -32.97
CA HIS A 624 -12.38 -0.25 -32.18
C HIS A 624 -10.90 -0.17 -32.58
N ALA A 625 -10.50 -0.77 -33.70
CA ALA A 625 -9.11 -0.95 -34.13
C ALA A 625 -8.24 0.32 -34.01
N SER A 626 -8.78 1.50 -34.42
CA SER A 626 -8.04 2.77 -34.38
C SER A 626 -7.81 3.30 -32.96
N ASN A 627 -8.68 2.92 -32.00
CA ASN A 627 -8.68 3.46 -30.64
C ASN A 627 -8.33 2.40 -29.58
N LEU A 628 -8.06 1.17 -29.99
CA LEU A 628 -7.73 0.08 -29.07
C LEU A 628 -6.39 0.34 -28.38
N ALA A 629 -6.43 0.60 -27.08
CA ALA A 629 -5.24 0.79 -26.25
C ALA A 629 -4.76 -0.51 -25.63
N ALA A 630 -5.69 -1.27 -25.03
CA ALA A 630 -5.36 -2.46 -24.27
C ALA A 630 -6.51 -3.46 -24.20
N MET A 631 -6.17 -4.70 -23.85
CA MET A 631 -7.10 -5.68 -23.32
C MET A 631 -6.60 -6.16 -21.96
N MET A 632 -7.49 -6.29 -20.96
CA MET A 632 -7.17 -6.88 -19.66
C MET A 632 -7.83 -8.27 -19.57
N ILE A 633 -7.03 -9.29 -19.25
CA ILE A 633 -7.51 -10.66 -19.03
C ILE A 633 -6.96 -11.22 -17.71
N THR A 634 -7.79 -11.90 -16.95
CA THR A 634 -7.37 -12.68 -15.78
C THR A 634 -6.92 -14.06 -16.25
N TYR A 635 -5.71 -14.50 -15.88
CA TYR A 635 -5.20 -15.79 -16.36
C TYR A 635 -4.50 -16.59 -15.24
N PRO A 636 -4.86 -17.88 -15.00
CA PRO A 636 -6.10 -18.50 -15.47
C PRO A 636 -7.34 -17.70 -15.11
N SER A 637 -8.45 -17.89 -15.82
CA SER A 637 -9.65 -17.04 -15.67
C SER A 637 -10.23 -17.07 -14.25
N THR A 638 -11.10 -16.14 -13.93
CA THR A 638 -11.84 -16.11 -12.64
C THR A 638 -12.69 -17.37 -12.45
N HIS A 639 -13.09 -18.03 -13.53
CA HIS A 639 -13.78 -19.32 -13.52
C HIS A 639 -12.84 -20.53 -13.28
N GLY A 640 -11.51 -20.31 -13.21
CA GLY A 640 -10.51 -21.36 -13.06
C GLY A 640 -10.12 -22.06 -14.36
N VAL A 641 -10.45 -21.47 -15.52
CA VAL A 641 -10.17 -22.03 -16.83
C VAL A 641 -8.81 -21.55 -17.34
N PHE A 642 -8.00 -22.48 -17.86
CA PHE A 642 -6.84 -22.17 -18.69
C PHE A 642 -7.33 -21.93 -20.12
N GLU A 643 -7.49 -20.67 -20.51
CA GLU A 643 -7.89 -20.25 -21.85
C GLU A 643 -6.98 -20.86 -22.92
N GLU A 644 -7.49 -21.81 -23.73
CA GLU A 644 -6.67 -22.52 -24.73
C GLU A 644 -6.16 -21.59 -25.83
N LYS A 645 -6.97 -20.57 -26.18
CA LYS A 645 -6.70 -19.62 -27.25
C LYS A 645 -5.98 -18.37 -26.82
N VAL A 646 -5.40 -18.35 -25.61
CA VAL A 646 -4.80 -17.13 -25.05
C VAL A 646 -3.76 -16.49 -25.97
N LYS A 647 -2.98 -17.28 -26.72
CA LYS A 647 -2.02 -16.75 -27.70
C LYS A 647 -2.71 -16.09 -28.89
N ASP A 648 -3.83 -16.65 -29.33
CA ASP A 648 -4.62 -16.08 -30.44
C ASP A 648 -5.26 -14.76 -29.98
N VAL A 649 -5.76 -14.72 -28.77
CA VAL A 649 -6.26 -13.49 -28.13
C VAL A 649 -5.17 -12.41 -28.12
N CYS A 650 -3.97 -12.73 -27.61
CA CYS A 650 -2.85 -11.79 -27.57
C CYS A 650 -2.48 -11.32 -28.99
N SER A 651 -2.35 -12.24 -29.94
CA SER A 651 -1.99 -11.94 -31.34
C SER A 651 -3.02 -11.04 -32.01
N LEU A 652 -4.30 -11.25 -31.76
CA LEU A 652 -5.38 -10.42 -32.28
C LEU A 652 -5.27 -8.98 -31.78
N ILE A 653 -5.08 -8.78 -30.48
CA ILE A 653 -4.94 -7.45 -29.87
C ILE A 653 -3.71 -6.73 -30.42
N HIS A 654 -2.55 -7.43 -30.50
CA HIS A 654 -1.32 -6.87 -31.08
C HIS A 654 -1.49 -6.47 -32.55
N SER A 655 -2.24 -7.25 -33.33
CA SER A 655 -2.50 -6.92 -34.76
C SER A 655 -3.26 -5.59 -34.94
N HIS A 656 -3.98 -5.14 -33.91
CA HIS A 656 -4.68 -3.85 -33.85
C HIS A 656 -3.89 -2.75 -33.12
N GLY A 657 -2.63 -3.03 -32.72
CA GLY A 657 -1.75 -2.08 -32.05
C GLY A 657 -2.05 -1.86 -30.56
N GLY A 658 -2.90 -2.69 -29.95
CA GLY A 658 -3.15 -2.70 -28.52
C GLY A 658 -2.17 -3.57 -27.75
N PHE A 659 -2.12 -3.42 -26.42
CA PHE A 659 -1.33 -4.22 -25.49
C PHE A 659 -2.21 -5.17 -24.67
N VAL A 660 -1.64 -6.31 -24.25
CA VAL A 660 -2.34 -7.28 -23.40
C VAL A 660 -1.84 -7.20 -21.97
N TYR A 661 -2.74 -6.86 -21.08
CA TYR A 661 -2.52 -6.88 -19.65
C TYR A 661 -3.04 -8.20 -19.06
N ILE A 662 -2.15 -8.96 -18.42
CA ILE A 662 -2.49 -10.22 -17.73
C ILE A 662 -2.66 -9.94 -16.24
N ASP A 663 -3.88 -10.07 -15.72
CA ASP A 663 -4.14 -10.04 -14.28
C ASP A 663 -3.53 -11.29 -13.63
N GLY A 664 -2.47 -11.09 -12.86
CA GLY A 664 -1.70 -12.13 -12.19
C GLY A 664 -2.23 -12.53 -10.80
N ALA A 665 -3.48 -12.26 -10.48
CA ALA A 665 -4.08 -12.67 -9.20
C ALA A 665 -4.06 -14.20 -9.01
N ASN A 666 -4.17 -14.97 -10.10
CA ASN A 666 -4.13 -16.44 -10.13
C ASN A 666 -2.73 -17.02 -10.45
N PHE A 667 -1.68 -16.23 -10.33
CA PHE A 667 -0.32 -16.60 -10.75
C PHE A 667 0.21 -17.88 -10.06
N ASN A 668 -0.34 -18.25 -8.91
CA ASN A 668 0.01 -19.50 -8.22
C ASN A 668 -0.21 -20.76 -9.07
N ALA A 669 -1.09 -20.72 -10.06
CA ALA A 669 -1.30 -21.83 -11.02
C ALA A 669 -0.28 -21.83 -12.17
N MET A 670 0.55 -20.81 -12.30
CA MET A 670 1.46 -20.63 -13.44
C MET A 670 2.94 -20.81 -13.11
N VAL A 671 3.35 -20.62 -11.85
CA VAL A 671 4.77 -20.60 -11.46
C VAL A 671 5.50 -21.87 -11.89
N GLY A 672 6.48 -21.73 -12.79
CA GLY A 672 7.27 -22.83 -13.35
C GLY A 672 6.54 -23.71 -14.34
N MET A 673 5.32 -23.35 -14.76
CA MET A 673 4.48 -24.10 -15.70
C MET A 673 4.26 -23.33 -17.00
N CYS A 674 4.04 -22.01 -16.90
CA CYS A 674 3.93 -21.12 -18.05
C CYS A 674 4.34 -19.69 -17.64
N TYR A 675 4.66 -18.86 -18.63
CA TYR A 675 5.27 -17.56 -18.44
C TYR A 675 4.45 -16.50 -19.20
N PRO A 676 3.74 -15.59 -18.51
CA PRO A 676 2.90 -14.58 -19.17
C PRO A 676 3.68 -13.72 -20.18
N GLY A 677 4.90 -13.33 -19.86
CA GLY A 677 5.76 -12.56 -20.77
C GLY A 677 6.23 -13.36 -22.02
N LYS A 678 6.03 -14.69 -22.06
CA LYS A 678 6.40 -15.52 -23.22
C LYS A 678 5.20 -15.90 -24.09
N PHE A 679 3.98 -15.94 -23.56
CA PHE A 679 2.82 -16.32 -24.36
C PHE A 679 2.05 -15.13 -24.96
N GLY A 680 2.52 -13.90 -24.74
CA GLY A 680 1.98 -12.71 -25.39
C GLY A 680 1.39 -11.67 -24.42
N GLY A 681 1.53 -11.87 -23.11
CA GLY A 681 1.23 -10.83 -22.13
C GLY A 681 2.30 -9.74 -22.12
N ASP A 682 1.90 -8.49 -22.24
CA ASP A 682 2.84 -7.35 -22.26
C ASP A 682 3.10 -6.78 -20.87
N VAL A 683 2.09 -6.83 -20.01
CA VAL A 683 2.14 -6.38 -18.61
C VAL A 683 1.41 -7.38 -17.73
N SER A 684 1.94 -7.62 -16.54
CA SER A 684 1.18 -8.28 -15.47
C SER A 684 1.43 -7.59 -14.14
N HIS A 685 0.41 -7.50 -13.28
CA HIS A 685 0.69 -7.37 -11.86
C HIS A 685 0.80 -8.74 -11.20
N LEU A 686 1.53 -8.79 -10.12
CA LEU A 686 1.66 -9.95 -9.26
C LEU A 686 1.15 -9.63 -7.87
N ASN A 687 0.52 -10.60 -7.23
CA ASN A 687 0.14 -10.47 -5.82
C ASN A 687 1.09 -11.29 -4.95
N LEU A 688 2.14 -10.65 -4.39
CA LEU A 688 3.10 -11.36 -3.52
C LEU A 688 2.40 -11.93 -2.28
N HIS A 689 1.32 -11.30 -1.84
CA HIS A 689 0.46 -11.76 -0.75
C HIS A 689 -0.50 -12.90 -1.14
N LYS A 690 -0.47 -13.40 -2.38
CA LYS A 690 -1.20 -14.60 -2.82
C LYS A 690 -0.22 -15.72 -3.17
N THR A 691 0.80 -15.45 -3.96
CA THR A 691 1.70 -16.46 -4.54
C THR A 691 3.01 -16.61 -3.78
N PHE A 692 3.54 -15.54 -3.18
CA PHE A 692 4.89 -15.50 -2.59
C PHE A 692 4.89 -15.20 -1.09
N CYS A 693 3.95 -15.76 -0.37
CA CYS A 693 3.87 -15.86 1.09
C CYS A 693 3.76 -14.56 1.90
N ILE A 694 3.67 -13.37 1.32
CA ILE A 694 3.31 -12.19 2.12
C ILE A 694 1.92 -12.41 2.71
N PRO A 695 1.69 -12.22 4.01
CA PRO A 695 0.40 -12.45 4.63
C PRO A 695 -0.62 -11.38 4.23
N HIS A 696 -1.91 -11.73 4.30
CA HIS A 696 -2.99 -10.78 4.01
C HIS A 696 -3.27 -9.76 5.12
N GLY A 697 -2.77 -9.98 6.33
CA GLY A 697 -2.89 -9.05 7.45
C GLY A 697 -4.31 -8.56 7.73
N GLY A 698 -5.31 -9.44 7.63
CA GLY A 698 -6.72 -9.07 7.80
C GLY A 698 -7.34 -8.33 6.61
N GLY A 699 -6.65 -8.26 5.47
CA GLY A 699 -7.06 -7.57 4.25
C GLY A 699 -5.93 -6.74 3.60
N GLY A 700 -4.79 -6.78 4.15
CA GLY A 700 -3.50 -6.18 3.85
C GLY A 700 -2.57 -6.45 5.02
N PRO A 701 -1.27 -6.22 4.97
CA PRO A 701 -0.52 -5.48 3.94
C PRO A 701 -0.38 -6.23 2.62
N GLY A 702 -0.26 -5.49 1.52
CA GLY A 702 -0.12 -6.02 0.18
C GLY A 702 1.09 -5.45 -0.57
N VAL A 703 1.53 -6.19 -1.58
CA VAL A 703 2.48 -5.74 -2.60
C VAL A 703 1.99 -6.26 -3.94
N GLY A 704 1.94 -5.38 -4.94
CA GLY A 704 1.45 -5.69 -6.28
C GLY A 704 2.47 -5.31 -7.35
N PRO A 705 3.66 -5.95 -7.42
CA PRO A 705 4.65 -5.66 -8.45
C PRO A 705 4.07 -5.74 -9.85
N ILE A 706 4.57 -4.92 -10.75
CA ILE A 706 4.30 -5.06 -12.18
C ILE A 706 5.53 -5.56 -12.91
N GLY A 707 5.31 -6.51 -13.84
CA GLY A 707 6.28 -6.96 -14.82
C GLY A 707 5.86 -6.51 -16.21
N VAL A 708 6.83 -6.08 -17.02
CA VAL A 708 6.58 -5.53 -18.35
C VAL A 708 7.57 -6.08 -19.38
N VAL A 709 7.13 -6.08 -20.67
CA VAL A 709 8.01 -6.33 -21.82
C VAL A 709 9.00 -5.18 -22.04
N GLU A 710 10.00 -5.39 -22.92
CA GLU A 710 11.07 -4.40 -23.17
C GLU A 710 10.53 -3.04 -23.61
N GLU A 711 9.49 -3.03 -24.44
CA GLU A 711 8.87 -1.80 -24.97
C GLU A 711 8.28 -0.90 -23.93
N LEU A 712 7.84 -1.46 -22.80
CA LEU A 712 7.20 -0.74 -21.70
C LEU A 712 8.15 -0.42 -20.53
N LYS A 713 9.40 -0.87 -20.58
CA LYS A 713 10.37 -0.74 -19.49
C LYS A 713 10.63 0.71 -19.08
N GLU A 714 10.75 1.61 -20.04
CA GLU A 714 10.99 3.04 -19.78
C GLU A 714 9.79 3.78 -19.18
N PHE A 715 8.63 3.11 -19.13
CA PHE A 715 7.36 3.65 -18.62
C PHE A 715 6.97 3.06 -17.26
N LEU A 716 7.90 2.42 -16.55
CA LEU A 716 7.69 1.99 -15.16
C LEU A 716 7.59 3.20 -14.22
N PRO A 717 6.94 3.05 -13.03
CA PRO A 717 6.82 4.14 -12.07
C PRO A 717 8.16 4.73 -11.63
N GLU A 718 8.21 6.07 -11.54
CA GLU A 718 9.37 6.83 -11.06
C GLU A 718 9.32 7.03 -9.53
N ASP A 719 10.48 7.36 -8.93
CA ASP A 719 10.55 7.78 -7.53
C ASP A 719 9.70 9.05 -7.32
N PRO A 720 8.75 9.08 -6.38
CA PRO A 720 7.89 10.25 -6.15
C PRO A 720 8.64 11.52 -5.75
N LEU A 721 9.89 11.43 -5.28
CA LEU A 721 10.73 12.59 -4.98
C LEU A 721 11.65 13.02 -6.14
N GLN A 722 11.76 12.20 -7.19
CA GLN A 722 12.68 12.43 -8.32
C GLN A 722 11.95 12.37 -9.67
N MET A 723 10.70 12.85 -9.69
CA MET A 723 9.89 12.86 -10.90
C MET A 723 10.52 13.67 -12.02
N THR A 724 10.64 13.06 -13.18
CA THR A 724 11.16 13.74 -14.40
C THR A 724 10.13 14.68 -15.06
N GLY A 725 8.87 14.62 -14.60
CA GLY A 725 7.72 15.31 -15.19
C GLY A 725 7.13 14.58 -16.41
N LYS A 726 7.81 13.57 -16.93
CA LYS A 726 7.31 12.72 -18.03
C LYS A 726 6.62 11.45 -17.54
N GLY A 727 7.13 10.88 -16.46
CA GLY A 727 6.62 9.66 -15.85
C GLY A 727 5.46 9.87 -14.88
N TYR A 728 5.28 8.91 -13.99
CA TYR A 728 4.27 8.88 -12.93
C TYR A 728 4.79 8.09 -11.74
N SER A 729 4.19 8.31 -10.57
CA SER A 729 4.42 7.51 -9.36
C SER A 729 3.11 6.95 -8.83
N ILE A 730 3.18 5.84 -8.10
CA ILE A 730 2.00 5.09 -7.65
C ILE A 730 1.84 5.12 -6.14
N SER A 731 2.94 5.11 -5.39
CA SER A 731 2.93 5.14 -3.92
C SER A 731 3.86 6.22 -3.37
N GLY A 732 3.64 6.60 -2.12
CA GLY A 732 4.38 7.69 -1.47
C GLY A 732 5.84 7.40 -1.17
N SER A 733 6.32 6.18 -1.45
CA SER A 733 7.73 5.81 -1.36
C SER A 733 8.15 5.00 -2.58
N ASN A 734 9.42 5.08 -2.96
CA ASN A 734 9.92 4.47 -4.21
C ASN A 734 9.69 2.96 -4.31
N PHE A 735 9.67 2.25 -3.18
CA PHE A 735 9.50 0.80 -3.14
C PHE A 735 8.22 0.35 -2.40
N GLY A 736 7.25 1.24 -2.27
CA GLY A 736 5.94 0.95 -1.69
C GLY A 736 6.01 0.29 -0.32
N SER A 737 5.59 -0.98 -0.22
CA SER A 737 5.56 -1.75 1.03
C SER A 737 6.89 -2.50 1.28
N ALA A 738 8.02 -1.81 1.30
CA ALA A 738 9.36 -2.39 1.29
C ALA A 738 9.66 -3.32 2.47
N SER A 739 9.14 -3.03 3.68
CA SER A 739 9.49 -3.81 4.88
C SER A 739 9.02 -5.26 4.86
N ILE A 740 8.07 -5.60 4.00
CA ILE A 740 7.55 -6.97 3.88
C ILE A 740 8.14 -7.75 2.70
N LEU A 741 8.97 -7.13 1.87
CA LEU A 741 9.70 -7.81 0.79
C LEU A 741 10.61 -8.94 1.29
N PRO A 742 11.26 -8.84 2.47
CA PRO A 742 12.01 -9.95 3.06
C PRO A 742 11.25 -11.27 3.15
N ILE A 743 9.91 -11.24 3.29
CA ILE A 743 9.06 -12.44 3.36
C ILE A 743 9.13 -13.21 2.04
N SER A 744 8.88 -12.54 0.91
CA SER A 744 8.95 -13.16 -0.41
C SER A 744 10.37 -13.57 -0.78
N TRP A 745 11.36 -12.78 -0.39
CA TRP A 745 12.77 -13.14 -0.56
C TRP A 745 13.11 -14.46 0.17
N MET A 746 12.71 -14.59 1.44
CA MET A 746 12.88 -15.81 2.22
C MET A 746 12.18 -17.01 1.60
N TYR A 747 10.92 -16.83 1.18
CA TYR A 747 10.13 -17.88 0.56
C TYR A 747 10.79 -18.39 -0.72
N ILE A 748 11.15 -17.51 -1.67
CA ILE A 748 11.80 -17.91 -2.92
C ILE A 748 13.16 -18.55 -2.67
N ALA A 749 13.96 -17.96 -1.76
CA ALA A 749 15.28 -18.49 -1.43
C ALA A 749 15.24 -19.87 -0.77
N MET A 750 14.21 -20.15 0.04
CA MET A 750 14.07 -21.46 0.70
C MET A 750 13.42 -22.52 -0.21
N MET A 751 12.54 -22.11 -1.12
CA MET A 751 11.89 -23.03 -2.07
C MET A 751 12.80 -23.40 -3.24
N GLY A 752 13.54 -22.46 -3.81
CA GLY A 752 14.29 -22.65 -5.05
C GLY A 752 13.38 -23.02 -6.23
N GLN A 753 13.96 -23.19 -7.41
CA GLN A 753 13.19 -23.42 -8.64
C GLN A 753 12.29 -24.67 -8.59
N ASN A 754 12.85 -25.81 -8.13
CA ASN A 754 12.16 -27.10 -8.15
C ASN A 754 10.96 -27.14 -7.22
N SER A 755 11.09 -26.57 -6.02
CA SER A 755 10.02 -26.59 -5.03
C SER A 755 8.93 -25.57 -5.31
N LEU A 756 9.26 -24.43 -5.95
CA LEU A 756 8.26 -23.49 -6.44
C LEU A 756 7.36 -24.14 -7.50
N ARG A 757 7.95 -24.82 -8.51
CA ARG A 757 7.21 -25.61 -9.52
C ARG A 757 6.35 -26.67 -8.84
N ARG A 758 6.93 -27.43 -7.90
CA ARG A 758 6.20 -28.47 -7.16
C ARG A 758 5.02 -27.91 -6.37
N ALA A 759 5.16 -26.74 -5.76
CA ALA A 759 4.05 -26.10 -5.04
C ALA A 759 2.86 -25.80 -5.97
N THR A 760 3.14 -25.30 -7.18
CA THR A 760 2.12 -25.10 -8.22
C THR A 760 1.48 -26.42 -8.64
N GLN A 761 2.28 -27.45 -8.94
CA GLN A 761 1.80 -28.77 -9.34
C GLN A 761 0.88 -29.38 -8.27
N VAL A 762 1.27 -29.32 -7.01
CA VAL A 762 0.49 -29.86 -5.88
C VAL A 762 -0.81 -29.07 -5.68
N ALA A 763 -0.78 -27.73 -5.85
CA ALA A 763 -1.99 -26.92 -5.76
C ALA A 763 -3.02 -27.30 -6.84
N ILE A 764 -2.57 -27.44 -8.10
CA ILE A 764 -3.43 -27.86 -9.23
C ILE A 764 -3.95 -29.27 -8.99
N LEU A 765 -3.10 -30.22 -8.59
CA LEU A 765 -3.48 -31.59 -8.31
C LEU A 765 -4.54 -31.68 -7.20
N SER A 766 -4.33 -30.97 -6.10
CA SER A 766 -5.24 -30.94 -4.95
C SER A 766 -6.62 -30.41 -5.34
N THR A 767 -6.66 -29.34 -6.13
CA THR A 767 -7.91 -28.74 -6.61
C THR A 767 -8.70 -29.71 -7.49
N ASN A 768 -8.04 -30.39 -8.43
CA ASN A 768 -8.68 -31.39 -9.30
C ASN A 768 -9.15 -32.62 -8.51
N TYR A 769 -8.40 -33.03 -7.49
CA TYR A 769 -8.84 -34.10 -6.58
C TYR A 769 -10.11 -33.73 -5.81
N ILE A 770 -10.16 -32.50 -5.24
CA ILE A 770 -11.34 -31.98 -4.55
C ILE A 770 -12.53 -31.93 -5.53
N ALA A 771 -12.32 -31.38 -6.72
CA ALA A 771 -13.37 -31.33 -7.77
C ALA A 771 -13.91 -32.74 -8.08
N LYS A 772 -13.05 -33.73 -8.31
CA LYS A 772 -13.47 -35.11 -8.53
C LYS A 772 -14.29 -35.68 -7.36
N ARG A 773 -13.87 -35.40 -6.13
CA ARG A 773 -14.57 -35.91 -4.92
C ARG A 773 -15.92 -35.24 -4.69
N LEU A 774 -16.11 -34.01 -5.16
CA LEU A 774 -17.32 -33.22 -4.96
C LEU A 774 -18.33 -33.28 -6.11
N LYS A 775 -17.93 -33.70 -7.30
CA LYS A 775 -18.76 -33.65 -8.53
C LYS A 775 -20.11 -34.37 -8.44
N ASP A 776 -20.23 -35.41 -7.59
CA ASP A 776 -21.47 -36.14 -7.38
C ASP A 776 -22.41 -35.44 -6.39
N HIS A 777 -21.96 -34.38 -5.72
CA HIS A 777 -22.69 -33.64 -4.70
C HIS A 777 -22.92 -32.17 -5.10
N PHE A 778 -22.10 -31.61 -5.98
CA PHE A 778 -22.13 -30.22 -6.40
C PHE A 778 -21.91 -30.11 -7.90
N ASN A 779 -22.49 -29.10 -8.51
CA ASN A 779 -22.14 -28.70 -9.88
C ASN A 779 -20.77 -28.01 -9.87
N ILE A 780 -19.86 -28.51 -10.66
CA ILE A 780 -18.50 -27.99 -10.77
C ILE A 780 -18.25 -27.69 -12.24
#